data_1e9433d9a97313b26afc56052d661807
#
_entry.id   1e9433d9a97313b26afc56052d661807
#
_cell.length_a   1.000
_cell.length_b   1.000
_cell.length_c   1.000
_cell.angle_alpha   90.00
_cell.angle_beta   90.00
_cell.angle_gamma   90.00
#
_symmetry.space_group_name_H-M   'P 1'
#
loop_
_entity.id
_entity.type
_entity.pdbx_description
1 polymer ?
#
loop_
_entity_poly.entity_id
_entity_poly.type
_entity_poly.pdbx_seq_one_letter_code
_entity_poly.pdbx_strand_id
1 'polypeptide(L)'
;MFKPTKIAALLLLGFVSTAVAQEVQTLNREGMIKEQPARIFYADTLLNKANTVDNIIVINDDNESYTFSEGQLGEDEDFAGTTAMVSSNDDYFLSEVGYLFSPMRFRIRAYDSQYNNVYANGVILNDAERGQFSYGMIGGLNDATRNKEGATYTEHNGFGASSIGGASNINMRASQYAAGHKASLVGCNRNYLARAMYTYSTGLQEDGWAFTGSASYRWANEGVIEGTFYNSFAYFLATEKKFNDSHSLSIVTWGSPTERAQQGAATEEAYALAGSHYYNPNWGYQQGKKRNARVVNSYEPSVLITWDYNINDKMKLTTSLFGKHSEYSTSALGWNGNAADPRPNYYQNLPSAAYDVWDLNYIPTADELADYNTRLDYWKSSKANRQLNWDYMYYANQQANATGGECLYYVERRHNDQLTFNLGSTLNIDYDKYNKGTAGLQIGTTKGMHYKTMDDLMGANKYTNIDKFSVADFGMNSDNVQNDVDNPNRQIGKGDIFGYNYDINVNKASLFYQHQFSKGIFHLFAGANIDGTTMERYGYMKNGRAMEFSKGSSGVATFLGGGAKLGMVFAFNAYNTLSIGGGYENRAPLAYNSFIAPRMRNNFVPGLSNENIYNAEISYRLNIGPVTAKISGYFTQFNNLVEQSAFYNDQESQFTYLTMTGVNKRHYGGELAVVYNITSSLSVNAVASVGDAEYTNNANGLLISENEKVWKNDLVYMKGVKADGTPLTAASIGIDYNISGWYLSANVNYYDRIYVDASRYARLGSIADKMVVDGGVEVLDIPSQYKGKGGFMVDASIGKSISLRGGKKLNINLQLSNLLNNTNMITGGYEQNRDDNKSNGDARTYKFSKNPYLYYANAFNFYLNVGFRF
;
A
#
# COMPACT_ATOMS: atom_id res chain seq x y z
N MET A 1 -10.12 27.98 -0.47
CA MET A 1 -9.80 26.75 -1.20
C MET A 1 -9.57 27.11 -2.68
N PHE A 2 -8.32 27.16 -3.10
CA PHE A 2 -7.99 27.42 -4.49
C PHE A 2 -8.16 26.12 -5.28
N LYS A 3 -9.03 26.12 -6.30
CA LYS A 3 -9.17 24.97 -7.21
C LYS A 3 -7.82 24.74 -7.92
N PRO A 4 -7.18 23.59 -7.79
CA PRO A 4 -5.83 23.33 -8.35
C PRO A 4 -5.78 23.39 -9.88
N THR A 5 -6.92 23.29 -10.56
CA THR A 5 -7.05 23.30 -12.01
C THR A 5 -6.55 24.56 -12.73
N LYS A 6 -6.51 25.72 -12.07
CA LYS A 6 -6.07 26.96 -12.73
C LYS A 6 -4.55 27.21 -12.64
N ILE A 7 -3.88 26.64 -11.63
CA ILE A 7 -2.42 26.82 -11.44
C ILE A 7 -1.63 25.85 -12.32
N ALA A 8 -2.11 24.61 -12.49
CA ALA A 8 -1.45 23.63 -13.37
C ALA A 8 -1.42 24.06 -14.85
N ALA A 9 -2.49 24.70 -15.32
CA ALA A 9 -2.55 25.19 -16.72
C ALA A 9 -1.60 26.40 -16.96
N LEU A 10 -1.41 27.26 -15.93
CA LEU A 10 -0.51 28.40 -16.06
C LEU A 10 0.98 28.00 -16.01
N LEU A 11 1.34 27.02 -15.21
CA LEU A 11 2.73 26.51 -15.13
C LEU A 11 3.12 25.74 -16.42
N LEU A 12 2.22 24.96 -17.00
CA LEU A 12 2.48 24.28 -18.26
C LEU A 12 2.60 25.22 -19.46
N LEU A 13 1.81 26.30 -19.51
CA LEU A 13 1.90 27.31 -20.56
C LEU A 13 3.12 28.24 -20.42
N GLY A 14 3.55 28.52 -19.18
CA GLY A 14 4.74 29.34 -18.92
C GLY A 14 6.07 28.69 -19.35
N PHE A 15 6.15 27.37 -19.30
CA PHE A 15 7.35 26.63 -19.71
C PHE A 15 7.46 26.40 -21.22
N VAL A 16 6.35 26.43 -21.96
CA VAL A 16 6.35 26.25 -23.42
C VAL A 16 6.73 27.52 -24.20
N SER A 17 6.54 28.72 -23.59
CA SER A 17 6.79 29.98 -24.29
C SER A 17 8.23 30.48 -24.21
N THR A 18 9.10 29.91 -23.37
CA THR A 18 10.50 30.33 -23.23
C THR A 18 11.53 29.41 -23.92
N ALA A 19 11.07 28.33 -24.56
CA ALA A 19 11.95 27.36 -25.24
C ALA A 19 12.29 27.71 -26.71
N VAL A 20 11.99 28.91 -27.18
CA VAL A 20 12.33 29.37 -28.52
C VAL A 20 13.27 30.57 -28.40
N ALA A 21 14.56 30.33 -28.18
CA ALA A 21 15.73 31.10 -28.56
C ALA A 21 16.93 30.88 -27.61
N GLN A 22 17.78 29.94 -27.97
CA GLN A 22 19.22 30.07 -27.82
C GLN A 22 19.92 28.91 -28.55
N GLU A 23 20.48 29.21 -29.72
CA GLU A 23 21.51 28.39 -30.34
C GLU A 23 22.76 28.47 -29.48
N VAL A 24 23.23 27.33 -28.97
CA VAL A 24 24.58 27.22 -28.40
C VAL A 24 25.36 26.22 -29.23
N GLN A 25 26.46 26.71 -29.79
CA GLN A 25 27.43 25.94 -30.57
C GLN A 25 28.01 24.79 -29.75
N THR A 26 27.88 23.58 -30.25
CA THR A 26 28.51 22.38 -29.73
C THR A 26 29.88 22.15 -30.32
N LEU A 27 30.90 22.11 -29.46
CA LEU A 27 32.25 21.64 -29.77
C LEU A 27 32.24 20.09 -29.84
N ASN A 28 32.58 19.57 -31.00
CA ASN A 28 32.78 18.14 -31.24
C ASN A 28 33.91 17.56 -30.39
N ARG A 29 33.64 16.50 -29.66
CA ARG A 29 34.62 15.46 -29.32
C ARG A 29 34.04 14.12 -29.71
N GLU A 30 34.55 13.57 -30.79
CA GLU A 30 34.36 12.18 -31.16
C GLU A 30 35.05 11.27 -30.14
N GLY A 31 34.25 10.47 -29.41
CA GLY A 31 34.67 9.30 -28.71
C GLY A 31 33.65 8.21 -28.99
N MET A 32 34.06 7.25 -29.83
CA MET A 32 33.24 6.09 -30.19
C MET A 32 32.80 5.31 -28.94
N ILE A 33 31.53 5.37 -28.60
CA ILE A 33 30.88 4.37 -27.75
C ILE A 33 30.21 3.38 -28.71
N LYS A 34 30.76 2.19 -28.80
CA LYS A 34 30.13 1.08 -29.50
C LYS A 34 28.83 0.73 -28.80
N GLU A 35 27.71 0.86 -29.51
CA GLU A 35 26.43 0.33 -29.10
C GLU A 35 26.55 -1.19 -28.84
N GLN A 36 26.32 -1.61 -27.61
CA GLN A 36 26.06 -3.00 -27.28
C GLN A 36 24.59 -3.15 -26.88
N PRO A 37 23.92 -4.22 -27.31
CA PRO A 37 22.51 -4.44 -27.00
C PRO A 37 22.31 -4.71 -25.49
N ALA A 38 21.26 -4.14 -24.93
CA ALA A 38 20.95 -3.98 -23.50
C ALA A 38 20.76 -5.28 -22.67
N ARG A 39 21.13 -6.46 -23.18
CA ARG A 39 20.87 -7.74 -22.53
C ARG A 39 22.07 -8.62 -22.19
N ILE A 40 23.31 -8.20 -22.42
CA ILE A 40 24.50 -9.02 -22.13
C ILE A 40 25.06 -8.80 -20.71
N PHE A 41 24.47 -7.94 -19.91
CA PHE A 41 25.07 -7.48 -18.65
C PHE A 41 24.84 -8.36 -17.41
N TYR A 42 24.09 -9.45 -17.46
CA TYR A 42 23.79 -10.22 -16.25
C TYR A 42 24.85 -11.29 -15.87
N ALA A 43 25.76 -11.66 -16.75
CA ALA A 43 26.77 -12.68 -16.45
C ALA A 43 28.07 -12.17 -15.80
N ASP A 44 28.43 -10.89 -16.07
CA ASP A 44 29.73 -10.34 -15.60
C ASP A 44 29.66 -9.54 -14.29
N THR A 45 28.46 -9.20 -13.82
CA THR A 45 28.29 -8.22 -12.73
C THR A 45 28.70 -8.74 -11.34
N LEU A 46 28.53 -10.03 -11.06
CA LEU A 46 28.92 -10.58 -9.76
C LEU A 46 30.43 -10.76 -9.60
N LEU A 47 31.16 -11.01 -10.67
CA LEU A 47 32.62 -11.14 -10.63
C LEU A 47 33.36 -9.81 -10.75
N ASN A 48 32.73 -8.79 -11.40
CA ASN A 48 33.32 -7.47 -11.60
C ASN A 48 32.90 -6.43 -10.55
N LYS A 49 31.81 -6.64 -9.81
CA LYS A 49 31.41 -5.73 -8.70
C LYS A 49 32.40 -5.70 -7.52
N ALA A 50 33.33 -6.65 -7.44
CA ALA A 50 34.41 -6.60 -6.45
C ALA A 50 35.41 -5.46 -6.67
N ASN A 51 35.39 -4.75 -7.81
CA ASN A 51 36.43 -3.81 -8.19
C ASN A 51 35.99 -2.39 -8.58
N THR A 52 34.70 -2.01 -8.51
CA THR A 52 34.33 -0.64 -8.89
C THR A 52 33.23 -0.06 -8.00
N VAL A 53 33.62 0.92 -7.19
CA VAL A 53 32.75 1.77 -6.36
C VAL A 53 31.95 2.79 -7.20
N ASP A 54 32.22 2.94 -8.48
CA ASP A 54 31.73 4.03 -9.35
C ASP A 54 30.83 3.62 -10.50
N ASN A 55 30.35 2.38 -10.58
CA ASN A 55 29.39 2.03 -11.61
C ASN A 55 27.95 2.28 -11.13
N ILE A 56 27.55 3.55 -11.19
CA ILE A 56 26.12 3.92 -11.34
C ILE A 56 25.71 3.32 -12.70
N ILE A 57 24.99 2.23 -12.66
CA ILE A 57 24.35 1.67 -13.85
C ILE A 57 23.31 2.68 -14.26
N VAL A 58 23.64 3.53 -15.24
CA VAL A 58 22.64 4.26 -16.01
C VAL A 58 21.83 3.18 -16.71
N ILE A 59 20.70 2.82 -16.10
CA ILE A 59 19.72 1.94 -16.75
C ILE A 59 19.37 2.63 -18.06
N ASN A 60 19.67 2.00 -19.19
CA ASN A 60 19.37 2.54 -20.48
C ASN A 60 17.92 3.03 -20.52
N ASP A 61 17.76 4.29 -20.86
CA ASP A 61 16.51 5.04 -20.94
C ASP A 61 15.44 4.47 -21.88
N ASP A 62 15.73 3.35 -22.51
CA ASP A 62 14.91 2.75 -23.57
C ASP A 62 13.77 1.88 -23.08
N ASN A 63 13.84 1.38 -21.86
CA ASN A 63 12.72 0.72 -21.20
C ASN A 63 12.10 1.68 -20.21
N GLU A 64 11.06 2.38 -20.62
CA GLU A 64 10.10 3.03 -19.67
C GLU A 64 9.31 1.95 -18.92
N SER A 65 10.01 0.95 -18.40
CA SER A 65 9.43 -0.01 -17.51
C SER A 65 9.06 0.71 -16.22
N TYR A 66 7.83 0.56 -15.83
CA TYR A 66 7.19 1.18 -14.69
C TYR A 66 8.04 1.06 -13.44
N THR A 67 8.43 2.17 -12.87
CA THR A 67 9.11 2.22 -11.58
C THR A 67 8.17 1.80 -10.44
N PHE A 68 6.85 1.96 -10.65
CA PHE A 68 5.79 1.55 -9.73
C PHE A 68 4.61 0.98 -10.51
N SER A 69 4.01 -0.09 -10.01
CA SER A 69 2.74 -0.56 -10.55
C SER A 69 1.61 0.42 -10.19
N GLU A 70 0.60 0.52 -11.04
CA GLU A 70 -0.58 1.34 -10.76
C GLU A 70 -1.30 0.91 -9.46
N GLY A 71 -1.21 -0.35 -9.07
CA GLY A 71 -1.70 -0.85 -7.78
C GLY A 71 -0.95 -0.30 -6.58
N GLN A 72 0.32 0.09 -6.75
CA GLN A 72 1.13 0.72 -5.69
C GLN A 72 0.80 2.21 -5.53
N LEU A 73 0.28 2.85 -6.58
CA LEU A 73 -0.12 4.26 -6.56
C LEU A 73 -1.57 4.46 -6.10
N GLY A 74 -2.37 3.39 -6.04
CA GLY A 74 -3.77 3.41 -5.64
C GLY A 74 -3.97 2.89 -4.23
N GLU A 75 -3.41 3.55 -3.21
CA GLU A 75 -3.55 3.13 -1.83
C GLU A 75 -4.97 3.35 -1.32
N ASP A 76 -5.63 2.27 -0.95
CA ASP A 76 -6.78 2.27 -0.07
C ASP A 76 -6.29 1.98 1.35
N GLU A 77 -6.67 2.80 2.34
CA GLU A 77 -6.31 2.61 3.76
C GLU A 77 -6.75 1.24 4.31
N ASP A 78 -7.80 0.68 3.74
CA ASP A 78 -8.33 -0.63 4.12
C ASP A 78 -7.52 -1.81 3.53
N PHE A 79 -6.52 -1.54 2.69
CA PHE A 79 -5.64 -2.54 2.10
C PHE A 79 -4.17 -2.26 2.47
N ALA A 80 -3.78 -2.72 3.64
CA ALA A 80 -2.38 -2.73 4.11
C ALA A 80 -1.42 -3.61 3.24
N GLY A 81 -1.83 -3.96 2.04
CA GLY A 81 -1.20 -4.95 1.19
C GLY A 81 -0.63 -4.45 -0.13
N THR A 82 -0.28 -3.16 -0.26
CA THR A 82 0.40 -2.74 -1.48
C THR A 82 1.79 -3.34 -1.55
N THR A 83 2.08 -3.95 -2.69
CA THR A 83 3.32 -4.66 -2.95
C THR A 83 4.50 -3.70 -2.87
N ALA A 84 5.27 -3.78 -1.80
CA ALA A 84 6.57 -3.16 -1.75
C ALA A 84 7.49 -3.92 -2.69
N MET A 85 7.99 -3.28 -3.73
CA MET A 85 8.91 -3.89 -4.66
C MET A 85 10.34 -3.56 -4.28
N VAL A 86 11.07 -4.57 -3.84
CA VAL A 86 12.52 -4.53 -3.87
C VAL A 86 12.94 -4.81 -5.30
N SER A 87 13.33 -3.79 -6.04
CA SER A 87 14.02 -4.00 -7.31
C SER A 87 15.51 -4.13 -7.02
N SER A 88 15.98 -5.36 -6.80
CA SER A 88 17.41 -5.65 -6.93
C SER A 88 17.69 -5.85 -8.42
N ASN A 89 18.59 -5.07 -8.99
CA ASN A 89 19.01 -5.25 -10.38
C ASN A 89 19.70 -6.61 -10.62
N ASP A 90 20.08 -7.30 -9.56
CA ASP A 90 20.80 -8.57 -9.62
C ASP A 90 19.88 -9.79 -9.48
N ASP A 91 18.63 -9.61 -9.04
CA ASP A 91 17.65 -10.67 -8.88
C ASP A 91 16.55 -10.59 -9.93
N TYR A 92 16.67 -11.44 -10.95
CA TYR A 92 15.69 -11.51 -12.04
C TYR A 92 14.28 -11.83 -11.55
N PHE A 93 14.12 -12.71 -10.54
CA PHE A 93 12.80 -13.00 -9.98
C PHE A 93 12.17 -11.72 -9.40
N LEU A 94 12.90 -11.00 -8.55
CA LEU A 94 12.38 -9.78 -7.92
C LEU A 94 12.13 -8.66 -8.93
N SER A 95 12.92 -8.56 -9.99
CA SER A 95 12.74 -7.55 -11.03
C SER A 95 11.47 -7.77 -11.86
N GLU A 96 11.09 -9.02 -12.10
CA GLU A 96 9.98 -9.36 -13.00
C GLU A 96 8.63 -9.52 -12.27
N VAL A 97 8.62 -10.13 -11.07
CA VAL A 97 7.35 -10.48 -10.41
C VAL A 97 6.51 -9.28 -10.04
N GLY A 98 7.12 -8.16 -9.69
CA GLY A 98 6.40 -6.97 -9.36
C GLY A 98 5.65 -6.37 -10.55
N TYR A 99 6.18 -6.52 -11.74
CA TYR A 99 5.53 -6.11 -12.97
C TYR A 99 4.49 -7.14 -13.42
N LEU A 100 4.89 -8.40 -13.57
CA LEU A 100 4.05 -9.47 -14.11
C LEU A 100 2.84 -9.77 -13.23
N PHE A 101 3.01 -9.74 -11.91
CA PHE A 101 1.98 -10.13 -10.96
C PHE A 101 1.23 -8.95 -10.30
N SER A 102 1.56 -7.72 -10.67
CA SER A 102 0.92 -6.51 -10.12
C SER A 102 -0.61 -6.47 -10.28
N PRO A 103 -1.22 -6.99 -11.38
CA PRO A 103 -2.67 -6.99 -11.51
C PRO A 103 -3.41 -7.76 -10.41
N MET A 104 -2.74 -8.75 -9.79
CA MET A 104 -3.29 -9.57 -8.71
C MET A 104 -2.77 -9.19 -7.32
N ARG A 105 -2.18 -8.00 -7.16
CA ARG A 105 -1.67 -7.50 -5.87
C ARG A 105 -0.69 -8.47 -5.20
N PHE A 106 0.16 -9.13 -5.99
CA PHE A 106 1.12 -10.09 -5.48
C PHE A 106 2.11 -9.44 -4.50
N ARG A 107 2.21 -10.00 -3.30
CA ARG A 107 3.22 -9.65 -2.30
C ARG A 107 4.30 -10.73 -2.28
N ILE A 108 5.56 -10.32 -2.41
CA ILE A 108 6.69 -11.25 -2.35
C ILE A 108 6.66 -11.97 -1.01
N ARG A 109 6.62 -13.33 -1.04
CA ARG A 109 6.57 -14.19 0.15
C ARG A 109 5.39 -13.87 1.08
N ALA A 110 4.36 -13.21 0.56
CA ALA A 110 3.21 -12.70 1.32
C ALA A 110 3.59 -11.78 2.50
N TYR A 111 4.77 -11.14 2.48
CA TYR A 111 5.17 -10.20 3.52
C TYR A 111 4.35 -8.92 3.44
N ASP A 112 4.03 -8.35 4.59
CA ASP A 112 3.42 -7.04 4.69
C ASP A 112 4.43 -5.94 4.36
N SER A 113 3.97 -4.82 3.82
CA SER A 113 4.81 -3.69 3.38
C SER A 113 5.68 -3.09 4.50
N GLN A 114 5.30 -3.27 5.77
CA GLN A 114 6.06 -2.86 6.93
C GLN A 114 7.44 -3.56 7.06
N TYR A 115 7.61 -4.68 6.38
CA TYR A 115 8.87 -5.45 6.38
C TYR A 115 9.81 -5.06 5.24
N ASN A 116 9.47 -4.02 4.48
CA ASN A 116 10.30 -3.48 3.42
C ASN A 116 10.74 -2.04 3.75
N ASN A 117 12.03 -1.81 3.85
CA ASN A 117 12.56 -0.48 4.14
C ASN A 117 12.75 0.31 2.86
N VAL A 118 12.17 1.50 2.78
CA VAL A 118 12.34 2.43 1.66
C VAL A 118 13.13 3.64 2.12
N TYR A 119 14.22 3.90 1.43
CA TYR A 119 15.13 5.02 1.67
C TYR A 119 15.09 6.01 0.51
N ALA A 120 15.41 7.27 0.79
CA ALA A 120 15.81 8.25 -0.20
C ALA A 120 17.16 8.85 0.20
N ASN A 121 18.17 8.76 -0.66
CA ASN A 121 19.53 9.20 -0.38
C ASN A 121 20.05 8.73 1.01
N GLY A 122 19.65 7.53 1.47
CA GLY A 122 20.10 6.93 2.72
C GLY A 122 19.32 7.32 3.98
N VAL A 123 18.23 8.10 3.91
CA VAL A 123 17.32 8.34 5.03
C VAL A 123 16.03 7.55 4.83
N ILE A 124 15.53 6.92 5.90
CA ILE A 124 14.30 6.10 5.85
C ILE A 124 13.05 6.96 5.65
N LEU A 125 12.14 6.51 4.77
CA LEU A 125 10.88 7.17 4.44
C LEU A 125 9.65 6.45 5.00
N ASN A 126 9.79 5.23 5.55
CA ASN A 126 8.68 4.48 6.13
C ASN A 126 8.01 5.27 7.26
N ASP A 127 6.70 5.27 7.27
CA ASP A 127 5.88 5.82 8.34
C ASP A 127 6.20 5.14 9.68
N ALA A 128 6.46 5.93 10.71
CA ALA A 128 6.84 5.39 12.03
C ALA A 128 5.65 4.76 12.77
N GLU A 129 4.41 5.17 12.49
CA GLU A 129 3.20 4.66 13.13
C GLU A 129 2.76 3.32 12.54
N ARG A 130 2.77 3.20 11.19
CA ARG A 130 2.30 2.03 10.44
C ARG A 130 3.40 1.16 9.85
N GLY A 131 4.64 1.64 9.83
CA GLY A 131 5.80 0.91 9.33
C GLY A 131 5.94 0.85 7.81
N GLN A 132 5.04 1.42 7.03
CA GLN A 132 5.02 1.31 5.57
C GLN A 132 5.37 2.62 4.86
N PHE A 133 5.75 2.51 3.59
CA PHE A 133 5.98 3.67 2.73
C PHE A 133 4.76 3.92 1.83
N SER A 134 4.28 5.17 1.79
CA SER A 134 3.20 5.59 0.91
C SER A 134 3.73 6.01 -0.46
N TYR A 135 3.52 5.18 -1.48
CA TYR A 135 3.86 5.53 -2.87
C TYR A 135 2.99 6.65 -3.44
N GLY A 136 1.83 6.90 -2.85
CA GLY A 136 0.94 8.01 -3.21
C GLY A 136 1.59 9.38 -3.09
N MET A 137 2.53 9.55 -2.14
CA MET A 137 3.26 10.80 -1.95
C MET A 137 4.16 11.19 -3.15
N ILE A 138 4.54 10.22 -3.97
CA ILE A 138 5.36 10.45 -5.18
C ILE A 138 4.48 10.80 -6.39
N GLY A 139 3.22 10.41 -6.39
CA GLY A 139 2.22 10.85 -7.34
C GLY A 139 2.46 10.52 -8.80
N GLY A 140 3.16 9.42 -9.11
CA GLY A 140 3.42 9.03 -10.49
C GLY A 140 4.51 9.86 -11.19
N LEU A 141 5.43 10.45 -10.44
CA LEU A 141 6.66 11.10 -10.93
C LEU A 141 7.71 10.03 -11.31
N ASN A 142 7.39 9.19 -12.29
CA ASN A 142 8.21 8.04 -12.65
C ASN A 142 9.65 8.43 -13.00
N ASP A 143 9.86 9.57 -13.66
CA ASP A 143 11.20 10.04 -14.00
C ASP A 143 12.01 10.46 -12.77
N ALA A 144 11.37 11.07 -11.76
CA ALA A 144 12.03 11.51 -10.53
C ALA A 144 12.45 10.34 -9.63
N THR A 145 11.81 9.18 -9.75
CA THR A 145 12.03 8.00 -8.90
C THR A 145 12.68 6.84 -9.64
N ARG A 146 13.24 7.11 -10.82
CA ARG A 146 13.84 6.11 -11.70
C ARG A 146 15.12 5.50 -11.12
N ASN A 147 15.95 6.33 -10.49
CA ASN A 147 17.26 5.92 -9.97
C ASN A 147 17.09 5.18 -8.64
N LYS A 148 16.82 3.88 -8.72
CA LYS A 148 16.64 3.00 -7.58
C LYS A 148 17.76 1.99 -7.48
N GLU A 149 18.13 1.67 -6.24
CA GLU A 149 18.94 0.51 -5.90
C GLU A 149 18.18 -0.30 -4.86
N GLY A 150 18.36 -1.59 -4.85
CA GLY A 150 17.71 -2.50 -3.91
C GLY A 150 18.71 -3.49 -3.33
N ALA A 151 18.39 -3.99 -2.15
CA ALA A 151 19.13 -5.06 -1.50
C ALA A 151 18.17 -6.04 -0.84
N THR A 152 18.44 -7.32 -0.96
CA THR A 152 17.74 -8.35 -0.22
C THR A 152 18.16 -8.35 1.25
N TYR A 153 17.52 -9.16 2.07
CA TYR A 153 17.77 -9.18 3.52
C TYR A 153 19.23 -9.47 3.87
N THR A 154 19.84 -10.39 3.14
CA THR A 154 21.21 -10.91 3.43
C THR A 154 22.26 -10.40 2.45
N GLU A 155 22.02 -9.26 1.81
CA GLU A 155 22.96 -8.53 0.97
C GLU A 155 23.47 -7.26 1.62
N HIS A 156 24.76 -6.97 1.38
CA HIS A 156 25.37 -5.69 1.76
C HIS A 156 24.85 -4.56 0.86
N ASN A 157 24.55 -3.42 1.45
CA ASN A 157 24.25 -2.20 0.72
C ASN A 157 24.89 -0.99 1.42
N GLY A 158 25.05 0.10 0.66
CA GLY A 158 25.69 1.33 1.13
C GLY A 158 24.74 2.40 1.69
N PHE A 159 23.44 2.12 1.80
CA PHE A 159 22.44 3.15 2.07
C PHE A 159 21.61 2.93 3.35
N GLY A 160 21.52 1.70 3.89
CA GLY A 160 20.69 1.48 5.07
C GLY A 160 20.62 0.03 5.52
N ALA A 161 19.89 -0.23 6.59
CA ALA A 161 19.60 -1.59 7.05
C ALA A 161 18.42 -2.19 6.27
N SER A 162 18.58 -3.41 5.73
CA SER A 162 17.47 -4.14 5.10
C SER A 162 16.68 -4.89 6.17
N SER A 163 15.35 -4.91 6.09
CA SER A 163 14.48 -5.83 6.82
C SER A 163 14.22 -7.10 5.99
N ILE A 164 13.45 -8.05 6.52
CA ILE A 164 13.21 -9.35 5.86
C ILE A 164 12.58 -9.26 4.47
N GLY A 165 11.83 -8.20 4.19
CA GLY A 165 11.31 -7.88 2.85
C GLY A 165 12.32 -7.16 1.96
N GLY A 166 13.55 -6.90 2.48
CA GLY A 166 14.59 -6.18 1.77
C GLY A 166 14.59 -4.67 2.04
N ALA A 167 15.38 -3.95 1.26
CA ALA A 167 15.43 -2.50 1.27
C ALA A 167 15.57 -1.95 -0.14
N SER A 168 15.06 -0.76 -0.37
CA SER A 168 15.27 0.02 -1.59
C SER A 168 15.68 1.46 -1.27
N ASN A 169 16.51 2.05 -2.11
CA ASN A 169 16.93 3.43 -1.99
C ASN A 169 16.68 4.18 -3.30
N ILE A 170 16.03 5.32 -3.22
CA ILE A 170 15.79 6.19 -4.36
C ILE A 170 16.84 7.28 -4.35
N ASN A 171 17.70 7.31 -5.36
CA ASN A 171 18.68 8.39 -5.51
C ASN A 171 18.03 9.59 -6.20
N MET A 172 17.75 10.63 -5.41
CA MET A 172 17.03 11.83 -5.85
C MET A 172 17.95 13.04 -6.13
N ARG A 173 19.27 12.83 -6.17
CA ARG A 173 20.24 13.93 -6.45
C ARG A 173 20.08 14.43 -7.87
N ALA A 174 20.15 15.75 -8.06
CA ALA A 174 19.93 16.37 -9.37
C ALA A 174 20.96 15.93 -10.43
N SER A 175 22.21 15.65 -10.02
CA SER A 175 23.28 15.19 -10.92
C SER A 175 23.05 13.79 -11.50
N GLN A 176 22.13 13.01 -10.94
CA GLN A 176 21.83 11.64 -11.39
C GLN A 176 20.87 11.58 -12.58
N TYR A 177 20.35 12.72 -12.99
CA TYR A 177 19.45 12.80 -14.13
C TYR A 177 20.21 13.27 -15.38
N ALA A 178 20.02 12.58 -16.49
CA ALA A 178 20.63 12.96 -17.76
C ALA A 178 20.09 14.30 -18.25
N ALA A 179 20.98 15.17 -18.73
CA ALA A 179 20.62 16.48 -19.26
C ALA A 179 19.64 16.37 -20.44
N GLY A 180 18.72 17.32 -20.51
CA GLY A 180 17.74 17.43 -21.60
C GLY A 180 16.31 17.54 -21.12
N HIS A 181 15.40 17.46 -22.04
CA HIS A 181 13.96 17.56 -21.82
C HIS A 181 13.30 16.23 -22.14
N LYS A 182 12.31 15.88 -21.35
CA LYS A 182 11.46 14.71 -21.60
C LYS A 182 10.00 15.09 -21.37
N ALA A 183 9.15 14.80 -22.34
CA ALA A 183 7.71 14.94 -22.23
C ALA A 183 7.05 13.57 -22.46
N SER A 184 6.06 13.22 -21.69
CA SER A 184 5.28 12.01 -21.93
C SER A 184 3.77 12.25 -21.77
N LEU A 185 3.01 11.58 -22.64
CA LEU A 185 1.56 11.56 -22.60
C LEU A 185 1.08 10.12 -22.49
N VAL A 186 0.14 9.88 -21.60
CA VAL A 186 -0.47 8.56 -21.41
C VAL A 186 -1.97 8.65 -21.60
N GLY A 187 -2.51 7.64 -22.30
CA GLY A 187 -3.94 7.34 -22.36
C GLY A 187 -4.18 5.91 -21.86
N CYS A 188 -5.13 5.70 -20.96
CA CYS A 188 -5.45 4.39 -20.43
C CYS A 188 -6.92 4.29 -19.99
N ASN A 189 -7.41 3.07 -19.71
CA ASN A 189 -8.71 2.82 -19.13
C ASN A 189 -8.56 2.20 -17.72
N ARG A 190 -7.94 2.93 -16.81
CA ARG A 190 -7.66 2.52 -15.42
C ARG A 190 -8.33 3.49 -14.44
N ASN A 191 -7.81 3.63 -13.23
CA ASN A 191 -8.31 4.59 -12.24
C ASN A 191 -8.27 6.03 -12.75
N TYR A 192 -7.31 6.36 -13.61
CA TYR A 192 -7.29 7.58 -14.41
C TYR A 192 -7.29 7.26 -15.91
N LEU A 193 -7.64 8.25 -16.74
CA LEU A 193 -7.74 8.09 -18.20
C LEU A 193 -6.58 8.73 -18.94
N ALA A 194 -6.00 9.78 -18.38
CA ALA A 194 -4.92 10.52 -19.00
C ALA A 194 -3.85 10.94 -17.99
N ARG A 195 -2.60 10.96 -18.45
CA ARG A 195 -1.46 11.55 -17.72
C ARG A 195 -0.62 12.38 -18.70
N ALA A 196 -0.20 13.55 -18.26
CA ALA A 196 0.84 14.33 -18.89
C ALA A 196 2.00 14.47 -17.89
N MET A 197 3.25 14.31 -18.35
CA MET A 197 4.44 14.50 -17.53
C MET A 197 5.52 15.21 -18.34
N TYR A 198 6.22 16.14 -17.68
CA TYR A 198 7.36 16.83 -18.24
C TYR A 198 8.49 16.87 -17.23
N THR A 199 9.70 16.56 -17.69
CA THR A 199 10.93 16.57 -16.90
C THR A 199 12.01 17.35 -17.66
N TYR A 200 12.72 18.22 -16.92
CA TYR A 200 13.89 18.92 -17.40
C TYR A 200 15.04 18.70 -16.43
N SER A 201 16.23 18.44 -16.96
CA SER A 201 17.44 18.35 -16.17
C SER A 201 18.60 19.02 -16.89
N THR A 202 19.44 19.74 -16.14
CA THR A 202 20.66 20.31 -16.67
C THR A 202 21.79 19.28 -16.74
N GLY A 203 21.69 18.16 -16.02
CA GLY A 203 22.84 17.36 -15.67
C GLY A 203 23.80 18.11 -14.75
N LEU A 204 24.94 17.52 -14.43
CA LEU A 204 26.01 18.20 -13.68
C LEU A 204 26.78 19.14 -14.62
N GLN A 205 26.77 20.44 -14.30
CA GLN A 205 27.43 21.48 -15.06
C GLN A 205 28.91 21.63 -14.64
N GLU A 206 29.71 22.29 -15.45
CA GLU A 206 31.15 22.49 -15.18
C GLU A 206 31.42 23.30 -13.90
N ASP A 207 30.51 24.20 -13.56
CA ASP A 207 30.56 24.99 -12.32
C ASP A 207 30.12 24.21 -11.08
N GLY A 208 29.76 22.92 -11.23
CA GLY A 208 29.33 22.00 -10.16
C GLY A 208 27.87 22.12 -9.75
N TRP A 209 27.02 22.88 -10.46
CA TRP A 209 25.58 22.89 -10.24
C TRP A 209 24.85 21.79 -11.05
N ALA A 210 23.78 21.28 -10.50
CA ALA A 210 22.80 20.46 -11.22
C ALA A 210 21.39 20.85 -10.77
N PHE A 211 20.46 20.89 -11.73
CA PHE A 211 19.04 21.16 -11.48
C PHE A 211 18.18 20.15 -12.23
N THR A 212 17.16 19.64 -11.56
CA THR A 212 16.17 18.76 -12.18
C THR A 212 14.78 19.15 -11.68
N GLY A 213 13.85 19.31 -12.62
CA GLY A 213 12.44 19.56 -12.32
C GLY A 213 11.54 18.61 -13.09
N SER A 214 10.52 18.05 -12.44
CA SER A 214 9.52 17.20 -13.06
C SER A 214 8.13 17.58 -12.55
N ALA A 215 7.15 17.57 -13.45
CA ALA A 215 5.75 17.77 -13.10
C ALA A 215 4.89 16.75 -13.84
N SER A 216 3.85 16.24 -13.16
CA SER A 216 2.93 15.26 -13.71
C SER A 216 1.49 15.62 -13.33
N TYR A 217 0.56 15.38 -14.25
CA TYR A 217 -0.87 15.54 -13.99
C TYR A 217 -1.61 14.29 -14.49
N ARG A 218 -2.36 13.67 -13.58
CA ARG A 218 -3.21 12.50 -13.84
C ARG A 218 -4.67 12.89 -13.66
N TRP A 219 -5.52 12.47 -14.58
CA TRP A 219 -6.90 12.90 -14.60
C TRP A 219 -7.87 11.85 -15.11
N ALA A 220 -9.05 11.79 -14.46
CA ALA A 220 -10.26 11.17 -14.92
C ALA A 220 -11.46 11.85 -14.28
N ASN A 221 -12.46 12.25 -15.09
CA ASN A 221 -13.76 12.64 -14.55
C ASN A 221 -14.53 11.42 -14.03
N GLU A 222 -14.34 10.29 -14.68
CA GLU A 222 -14.81 8.98 -14.26
C GLU A 222 -13.76 7.94 -14.67
N GLY A 223 -13.30 7.13 -13.71
CA GLY A 223 -12.38 6.02 -13.96
C GLY A 223 -13.10 4.82 -14.57
N VAL A 224 -12.39 3.69 -14.70
CA VAL A 224 -12.99 2.44 -15.16
C VAL A 224 -14.12 1.95 -14.25
N ILE A 225 -14.03 2.24 -12.96
CA ILE A 225 -15.08 1.97 -11.97
C ILE A 225 -16.03 3.16 -11.94
N GLU A 226 -17.31 2.91 -12.16
CA GLU A 226 -18.34 3.93 -12.18
C GLU A 226 -18.44 4.68 -10.84
N GLY A 227 -18.63 6.01 -10.92
CA GLY A 227 -18.71 6.89 -9.76
C GLY A 227 -17.37 7.19 -9.09
N THR A 228 -16.27 6.71 -9.67
CA THR A 228 -14.92 7.13 -9.25
C THR A 228 -14.42 8.27 -10.12
N PHE A 229 -13.56 9.09 -9.58
CA PHE A 229 -12.82 10.11 -10.32
C PHE A 229 -11.39 10.19 -9.79
N TYR A 230 -10.51 10.80 -10.56
CA TYR A 230 -9.09 10.94 -10.20
C TYR A 230 -8.57 12.29 -10.66
N ASN A 231 -7.98 13.04 -9.74
CA ASN A 231 -7.35 14.32 -10.00
C ASN A 231 -6.08 14.43 -9.15
N SER A 232 -4.91 14.38 -9.78
CA SER A 232 -3.64 14.40 -9.08
C SER A 232 -2.61 15.21 -9.86
N PHE A 233 -2.07 16.23 -9.23
CA PHE A 233 -0.91 16.95 -9.70
C PHE A 233 0.29 16.55 -8.86
N ALA A 234 1.45 16.34 -9.48
CA ALA A 234 2.68 16.04 -8.76
C ALA A 234 3.83 16.89 -9.26
N TYR A 235 4.70 17.29 -8.37
CA TYR A 235 5.91 18.05 -8.68
C TYR A 235 7.14 17.46 -7.98
N PHE A 236 8.29 17.62 -8.61
CA PHE A 236 9.61 17.27 -8.10
C PHE A 236 10.60 18.35 -8.52
N LEU A 237 11.35 18.88 -7.57
CA LEU A 237 12.41 19.85 -7.81
C LEU A 237 13.65 19.42 -7.04
N ALA A 238 14.76 19.25 -7.73
CA ALA A 238 16.05 18.91 -7.14
C ALA A 238 17.11 19.90 -7.58
N THR A 239 17.93 20.34 -6.64
CA THR A 239 19.13 21.11 -6.88
C THR A 239 20.30 20.47 -6.16
N GLU A 240 21.45 20.50 -6.79
CA GLU A 240 22.68 19.97 -6.20
C GLU A 240 23.86 20.91 -6.53
N LYS A 241 24.73 21.08 -5.55
CA LYS A 241 26.01 21.77 -5.70
C LYS A 241 27.13 20.83 -5.29
N LYS A 242 27.98 20.47 -6.24
CA LYS A 242 29.28 19.87 -5.98
C LYS A 242 30.28 21.01 -5.74
N PHE A 243 30.71 21.21 -4.51
CA PHE A 243 31.64 22.30 -4.15
C PHE A 243 33.08 21.98 -4.57
N ASN A 244 33.42 20.69 -4.43
CA ASN A 244 34.71 20.11 -4.82
C ASN A 244 34.55 18.58 -4.90
N ASP A 245 35.61 17.83 -5.09
CA ASP A 245 35.56 16.37 -5.18
C ASP A 245 35.21 15.70 -3.85
N SER A 246 35.36 16.42 -2.73
CA SER A 246 35.03 15.86 -1.40
C SER A 246 33.63 16.20 -0.92
N HIS A 247 33.03 17.32 -1.31
CA HIS A 247 31.79 17.81 -0.75
C HIS A 247 30.74 18.13 -1.81
N SER A 248 29.55 17.57 -1.65
CA SER A 248 28.35 17.99 -2.37
C SER A 248 27.15 18.14 -1.43
N LEU A 249 26.24 19.04 -1.79
CA LEU A 249 24.96 19.27 -1.08
C LEU A 249 23.82 19.22 -2.08
N SER A 250 22.81 18.41 -1.77
CA SER A 250 21.59 18.29 -2.56
C SER A 250 20.38 18.68 -1.74
N ILE A 251 19.45 19.42 -2.35
CA ILE A 251 18.16 19.78 -1.78
C ILE A 251 17.09 19.37 -2.77
N VAL A 252 16.13 18.59 -2.30
CA VAL A 252 15.05 18.02 -3.10
C VAL A 252 13.72 18.31 -2.42
N THR A 253 12.72 18.72 -3.19
CA THR A 253 11.34 18.83 -2.71
C THR A 253 10.37 18.22 -3.69
N TRP A 254 9.35 17.55 -3.19
CA TRP A 254 8.29 16.96 -3.99
C TRP A 254 6.97 16.94 -3.23
N GLY A 255 5.89 16.73 -3.96
CA GLY A 255 4.57 16.56 -3.41
C GLY A 255 3.56 16.20 -4.49
N SER A 256 2.45 15.60 -4.08
CA SER A 256 1.40 15.14 -4.96
C SER A 256 0.01 15.41 -4.38
N PRO A 257 -0.51 16.66 -4.47
CA PRO A 257 -1.91 16.90 -4.11
C PRO A 257 -2.82 16.04 -4.98
N THR A 258 -3.61 15.21 -4.32
CA THR A 258 -4.48 14.22 -4.96
C THR A 258 -5.87 14.28 -4.37
N GLU A 259 -6.88 14.30 -5.24
CA GLU A 259 -8.29 14.08 -4.89
C GLU A 259 -8.83 12.94 -5.74
N ARG A 260 -9.35 11.89 -5.10
CA ARG A 260 -9.87 10.72 -5.81
C ARG A 260 -11.04 10.10 -5.07
N ALA A 261 -11.97 9.52 -5.82
CA ALA A 261 -13.06 8.74 -5.26
C ALA A 261 -12.73 7.25 -5.26
N GLN A 262 -13.23 6.54 -4.25
CA GLN A 262 -12.94 5.14 -4.01
C GLN A 262 -14.08 4.22 -4.46
N GLN A 263 -13.69 3.01 -4.87
CA GLN A 263 -14.59 1.87 -5.02
C GLN A 263 -14.83 1.23 -3.64
N GLY A 264 -16.06 0.80 -3.37
CA GLY A 264 -16.40 -0.09 -2.26
C GLY A 264 -16.43 -1.55 -2.69
N ALA A 265 -16.01 -2.45 -1.81
CA ALA A 265 -16.24 -3.88 -1.98
C ALA A 265 -17.75 -4.19 -1.87
N ALA A 266 -18.19 -5.27 -2.51
CA ALA A 266 -19.55 -5.75 -2.43
C ALA A 266 -19.59 -7.28 -2.32
N THR A 267 -20.73 -7.83 -1.93
CA THR A 267 -20.95 -9.27 -1.91
C THR A 267 -21.18 -9.80 -3.32
N GLU A 268 -20.96 -11.10 -3.51
CA GLU A 268 -21.21 -11.76 -4.80
C GLU A 268 -22.67 -11.56 -5.27
N GLU A 269 -23.64 -11.60 -4.34
CA GLU A 269 -25.04 -11.30 -4.62
C GLU A 269 -25.23 -9.90 -5.21
N ALA A 270 -24.61 -8.86 -4.60
CA ALA A 270 -24.73 -7.50 -5.09
C ALA A 270 -24.11 -7.33 -6.48
N TYR A 271 -22.96 -7.97 -6.75
CA TYR A 271 -22.36 -7.98 -8.08
C TYR A 271 -23.24 -8.67 -9.12
N ALA A 272 -23.83 -9.81 -8.76
CA ALA A 272 -24.76 -10.55 -9.63
C ALA A 272 -26.02 -9.74 -9.94
N LEU A 273 -26.62 -9.09 -8.94
CA LEU A 273 -27.77 -8.21 -9.08
C LEU A 273 -27.46 -6.98 -9.97
N ALA A 274 -26.26 -6.44 -9.83
CA ALA A 274 -25.79 -5.33 -10.65
C ALA A 274 -25.40 -5.75 -12.08
N GLY A 275 -25.14 -7.05 -12.31
CA GLY A 275 -24.67 -7.60 -13.57
C GLY A 275 -23.24 -7.22 -13.92
N SER A 276 -22.42 -6.84 -12.94
CA SER A 276 -21.03 -6.39 -13.17
C SER A 276 -20.18 -6.47 -11.91
N HIS A 277 -18.97 -7.03 -12.03
CA HIS A 277 -17.95 -6.98 -11.00
C HIS A 277 -17.33 -5.57 -10.80
N TYR A 278 -17.72 -4.59 -11.62
CA TYR A 278 -17.36 -3.17 -11.46
C TYR A 278 -18.41 -2.37 -10.68
N TYR A 279 -19.41 -3.06 -10.10
CA TYR A 279 -20.36 -2.41 -9.21
C TYR A 279 -19.65 -1.69 -8.06
N ASN A 280 -20.07 -0.45 -7.80
CA ASN A 280 -19.53 0.38 -6.74
C ASN A 280 -20.68 0.95 -5.89
N PRO A 281 -20.84 0.54 -4.63
CA PRO A 281 -21.92 1.01 -3.76
C PRO A 281 -21.68 2.41 -3.18
N ASN A 282 -20.49 2.98 -3.34
CA ASN A 282 -20.10 4.23 -2.67
C ASN A 282 -20.65 5.50 -3.33
N TRP A 283 -21.28 5.42 -4.49
CA TRP A 283 -21.78 6.59 -5.19
C TRP A 283 -23.28 6.53 -5.44
N GLY A 284 -23.87 7.65 -5.76
CA GLY A 284 -25.25 7.77 -6.18
C GLY A 284 -25.56 9.12 -6.83
N TYR A 285 -26.84 9.37 -7.11
CA TYR A 285 -27.26 10.60 -7.74
C TYR A 285 -27.68 11.65 -6.72
N GLN A 286 -27.17 12.87 -6.89
CA GLN A 286 -27.60 14.09 -6.22
C GLN A 286 -28.03 15.08 -7.29
N GLN A 287 -29.32 15.37 -7.39
CA GLN A 287 -29.89 16.25 -8.42
C GLN A 287 -29.40 15.88 -9.83
N GLY A 288 -29.40 14.58 -10.11
CA GLY A 288 -28.98 14.01 -11.41
C GLY A 288 -27.46 13.94 -11.63
N LYS A 289 -26.63 14.45 -10.73
CA LYS A 289 -25.16 14.36 -10.81
C LYS A 289 -24.63 13.23 -9.94
N LYS A 290 -23.60 12.54 -10.40
CA LYS A 290 -22.92 11.50 -9.61
C LYS A 290 -22.15 12.13 -8.43
N ARG A 291 -22.35 11.59 -7.23
CA ARG A 291 -21.60 11.95 -6.02
C ARG A 291 -21.14 10.67 -5.33
N ASN A 292 -19.86 10.60 -4.98
CA ASN A 292 -19.27 9.49 -4.22
C ASN A 292 -19.15 9.88 -2.74
N ALA A 293 -19.46 8.95 -1.85
CA ALA A 293 -19.39 9.14 -0.39
C ALA A 293 -17.97 8.96 0.17
N ARG A 294 -17.09 8.30 -0.59
CA ARG A 294 -15.72 7.96 -0.18
C ARG A 294 -14.73 8.69 -1.08
N VAL A 295 -14.33 9.88 -0.66
CA VAL A 295 -13.38 10.73 -1.40
C VAL A 295 -12.13 10.91 -0.54
N VAL A 296 -10.98 10.52 -1.09
CA VAL A 296 -9.66 10.73 -0.50
C VAL A 296 -9.12 12.08 -0.96
N ASN A 297 -8.65 12.86 -0.01
CA ASN A 297 -7.82 14.04 -0.26
C ASN A 297 -6.48 13.79 0.43
N SER A 298 -5.39 13.89 -0.32
CA SER A 298 -4.04 13.75 0.21
C SER A 298 -3.10 14.79 -0.36
N TYR A 299 -2.21 15.30 0.49
CA TYR A 299 -1.09 16.14 0.08
C TYR A 299 0.03 15.98 1.09
N GLU A 300 1.20 15.49 0.61
CA GLU A 300 2.35 15.16 1.45
C GLU A 300 3.61 15.89 0.95
N PRO A 301 3.69 17.24 1.07
CA PRO A 301 4.89 17.99 0.73
C PRO A 301 6.08 17.51 1.56
N SER A 302 7.15 17.24 0.87
CA SER A 302 8.36 16.65 1.43
C SER A 302 9.60 17.41 1.02
N VAL A 303 10.58 17.48 1.92
CA VAL A 303 11.90 18.10 1.68
C VAL A 303 12.97 17.11 2.12
N LEU A 304 13.99 16.94 1.30
CA LEU A 304 15.16 16.10 1.56
C LEU A 304 16.43 16.92 1.31
N ILE A 305 17.28 17.01 2.33
CA ILE A 305 18.58 17.68 2.24
C ILE A 305 19.64 16.60 2.45
N THR A 306 20.56 16.44 1.50
CA THR A 306 21.62 15.43 1.55
C THR A 306 22.98 16.08 1.43
N TRP A 307 23.86 15.80 2.35
CA TRP A 307 25.27 16.15 2.31
C TRP A 307 26.11 14.87 2.11
N ASP A 308 26.84 14.83 1.01
CA ASP A 308 27.83 13.79 0.73
C ASP A 308 29.23 14.34 1.01
N TYR A 309 30.01 13.56 1.75
CA TYR A 309 31.38 13.87 2.09
C TYR A 309 32.32 12.69 1.80
N ASN A 310 33.11 12.80 0.75
CA ASN A 310 34.19 11.88 0.46
C ASN A 310 35.39 12.24 1.38
N ILE A 311 35.51 11.54 2.51
CA ILE A 311 36.56 11.80 3.51
C ILE A 311 37.93 11.49 2.91
N ASN A 312 38.01 10.41 2.16
CA ASN A 312 39.15 9.99 1.34
C ASN A 312 38.68 8.94 0.32
N ASP A 313 39.57 8.38 -0.49
CA ASP A 313 39.28 7.39 -1.53
C ASP A 313 38.63 6.07 -0.99
N LYS A 314 38.66 5.84 0.32
CA LYS A 314 38.12 4.63 0.96
C LYS A 314 36.91 4.89 1.86
N MET A 315 36.61 6.13 2.15
CA MET A 315 35.58 6.48 3.12
C MET A 315 34.65 7.56 2.59
N LYS A 316 33.38 7.26 2.52
CA LYS A 316 32.30 8.17 2.12
C LYS A 316 31.24 8.26 3.22
N LEU A 317 30.94 9.47 3.66
CA LEU A 317 29.84 9.78 4.56
C LEU A 317 28.70 10.41 3.77
N THR A 318 27.50 9.86 3.92
CA THR A 318 26.26 10.47 3.40
C THR A 318 25.36 10.78 4.59
N THR A 319 24.96 12.04 4.74
CA THR A 319 24.02 12.47 5.79
C THR A 319 22.85 13.16 5.15
N SER A 320 21.64 12.67 5.45
CA SER A 320 20.39 13.17 4.88
C SER A 320 19.40 13.55 5.98
N LEU A 321 18.75 14.69 5.81
CA LEU A 321 17.64 15.17 6.64
C LEU A 321 16.38 15.20 5.80
N PHE A 322 15.34 14.52 6.27
CA PHE A 322 14.04 14.45 5.63
C PHE A 322 12.97 15.10 6.52
N GLY A 323 12.10 15.91 5.93
CA GLY A 323 10.95 16.51 6.57
C GLY A 323 9.71 16.35 5.70
N LYS A 324 8.59 15.95 6.32
CA LYS A 324 7.30 15.76 5.65
C LYS A 324 6.17 16.32 6.52
N HIS A 325 5.27 17.08 5.89
CA HIS A 325 3.95 17.38 6.42
C HIS A 325 2.91 16.65 5.57
N SER A 326 2.12 15.78 6.16
CA SER A 326 1.10 15.00 5.45
C SER A 326 -0.29 15.46 5.89
N GLU A 327 -1.13 15.81 4.93
CA GLU A 327 -2.56 15.98 5.09
C GLU A 327 -3.24 14.83 4.34
N TYR A 328 -3.77 13.85 5.07
CA TYR A 328 -4.46 12.71 4.49
C TYR A 328 -5.85 12.58 5.10
N SER A 329 -6.88 12.61 4.27
CA SER A 329 -8.25 12.50 4.75
C SER A 329 -9.15 11.71 3.80
N THR A 330 -10.13 11.02 4.38
CA THR A 330 -11.14 10.27 3.63
C THR A 330 -12.53 10.64 4.13
N SER A 331 -13.45 10.98 3.19
CA SER A 331 -14.85 11.19 3.53
C SER A 331 -15.56 9.87 3.82
N ALA A 332 -16.58 9.92 4.67
CA ALA A 332 -17.43 8.78 4.96
C ALA A 332 -18.87 9.24 5.23
N LEU A 333 -19.84 8.47 4.72
CA LEU A 333 -21.24 8.70 5.01
C LEU A 333 -21.53 8.22 6.44
N GLY A 334 -22.16 9.09 7.23
CA GLY A 334 -22.65 8.81 8.57
C GLY A 334 -24.16 9.00 8.67
N TRP A 335 -24.79 8.30 9.62
CA TRP A 335 -26.21 8.45 9.92
C TRP A 335 -26.48 8.28 11.39
N ASN A 336 -27.59 8.86 11.87
CA ASN A 336 -27.94 8.83 13.27
C ASN A 336 -28.85 7.63 13.61
N GLY A 337 -28.89 7.22 14.88
CA GLY A 337 -29.41 5.93 15.37
C GLY A 337 -30.77 5.46 14.85
N ASN A 338 -31.72 6.36 14.55
CA ASN A 338 -33.04 6.02 14.03
C ASN A 338 -33.16 6.11 12.50
N ALA A 339 -32.09 6.52 11.80
CA ALA A 339 -32.10 6.56 10.34
C ALA A 339 -31.75 5.20 9.76
N ALA A 340 -32.44 4.80 8.70
CA ALA A 340 -32.12 3.57 7.97
C ALA A 340 -30.72 3.65 7.37
N ASP A 341 -30.02 2.52 7.32
CA ASP A 341 -28.72 2.42 6.65
C ASP A 341 -28.89 2.80 5.16
N PRO A 342 -28.23 3.87 4.70
CA PRO A 342 -28.44 4.38 3.35
C PRO A 342 -27.68 3.59 2.28
N ARG A 343 -26.87 2.62 2.67
CA ARG A 343 -26.05 1.84 1.72
C ARG A 343 -26.93 0.82 0.99
N PRO A 344 -26.94 0.85 -0.35
CA PRO A 344 -27.79 -0.06 -1.10
C PRO A 344 -27.44 -1.53 -0.90
N ASN A 345 -26.14 -1.84 -0.71
CA ASN A 345 -25.63 -3.19 -0.48
C ASN A 345 -25.61 -3.59 1.01
N TYR A 346 -26.27 -2.85 1.89
CA TYR A 346 -26.48 -3.29 3.26
C TYR A 346 -27.34 -4.57 3.26
N TYR A 347 -26.97 -5.55 4.10
CA TYR A 347 -27.56 -6.89 4.02
C TYR A 347 -29.09 -6.91 4.11
N GLN A 348 -29.69 -6.03 4.94
CA GLN A 348 -31.15 -5.93 5.07
C GLN A 348 -31.86 -5.40 3.81
N ASN A 349 -31.13 -4.79 2.88
CA ASN A 349 -31.65 -4.29 1.62
C ASN A 349 -31.54 -5.33 0.48
N LEU A 350 -30.86 -6.45 0.71
CA LEU A 350 -30.63 -7.49 -0.27
C LEU A 350 -31.78 -8.51 -0.29
N PRO A 351 -32.10 -9.13 -1.43
CA PRO A 351 -33.12 -10.20 -1.52
C PRO A 351 -32.88 -11.33 -0.55
N SER A 352 -31.62 -11.77 -0.36
CA SER A 352 -31.25 -12.85 0.55
C SER A 352 -31.52 -12.58 2.03
N ALA A 353 -31.93 -11.37 2.41
CA ALA A 353 -32.38 -11.08 3.77
C ALA A 353 -33.81 -11.52 4.05
N ALA A 354 -34.62 -11.84 3.02
CA ALA A 354 -36.02 -12.21 3.17
C ALA A 354 -36.21 -13.58 3.82
N TYR A 355 -35.36 -14.56 3.48
CA TYR A 355 -35.33 -15.89 4.07
C TYR A 355 -33.95 -16.52 3.88
N ASP A 356 -33.68 -17.65 4.57
CA ASP A 356 -32.40 -18.35 4.47
C ASP A 356 -32.25 -19.04 3.11
N VAL A 357 -31.68 -18.32 2.14
CA VAL A 357 -31.43 -18.81 0.77
C VAL A 357 -30.29 -19.85 0.70
N TRP A 358 -29.51 -20.01 1.78
CA TRP A 358 -28.41 -20.97 1.86
C TRP A 358 -28.82 -22.34 2.44
N ASP A 359 -29.95 -22.41 3.15
CA ASP A 359 -30.53 -23.67 3.56
C ASP A 359 -31.37 -24.24 2.42
N LEU A 360 -30.83 -25.22 1.69
CA LEU A 360 -31.49 -25.85 0.55
C LEU A 360 -32.75 -26.63 0.94
N ASN A 361 -32.96 -26.93 2.21
CA ASN A 361 -34.14 -27.61 2.73
C ASN A 361 -35.20 -26.62 3.23
N TYR A 362 -34.89 -25.34 3.34
CA TYR A 362 -35.85 -24.34 3.75
C TYR A 362 -36.89 -24.07 2.64
N ILE A 363 -38.14 -24.15 3.00
CA ILE A 363 -39.25 -23.82 2.10
C ILE A 363 -39.82 -22.48 2.53
N PRO A 364 -39.58 -21.39 1.75
CA PRO A 364 -40.06 -20.05 2.12
C PRO A 364 -41.61 -20.01 2.09
N THR A 365 -42.15 -19.25 3.00
CA THR A 365 -43.57 -18.87 2.99
C THR A 365 -43.90 -18.00 1.79
N ALA A 366 -45.19 -17.82 1.49
CA ALA A 366 -45.62 -16.95 0.41
C ALA A 366 -45.23 -15.49 0.66
N ASP A 367 -45.25 -15.02 1.91
CA ASP A 367 -44.88 -13.67 2.30
C ASP A 367 -43.35 -13.43 2.18
N GLU A 368 -42.51 -14.37 2.62
CA GLU A 368 -41.07 -14.34 2.45
C GLU A 368 -40.65 -14.33 0.97
N LEU A 369 -41.30 -15.15 0.15
CA LEU A 369 -41.06 -15.15 -1.30
C LEU A 369 -41.51 -13.84 -1.96
N ALA A 370 -42.62 -13.25 -1.50
CA ALA A 370 -43.08 -11.94 -1.98
C ALA A 370 -42.13 -10.82 -1.59
N ASP A 371 -41.56 -10.83 -0.35
CA ASP A 371 -40.55 -9.87 0.08
C ASP A 371 -39.26 -10.03 -0.73
N TYR A 372 -38.80 -11.28 -0.94
CA TYR A 372 -37.63 -11.55 -1.79
C TYR A 372 -37.80 -10.98 -3.20
N ASN A 373 -38.94 -11.26 -3.84
CA ASN A 373 -39.20 -10.78 -5.19
C ASN A 373 -39.31 -9.24 -5.23
N THR A 374 -39.91 -8.61 -4.22
CA THR A 374 -40.03 -7.15 -4.13
C THR A 374 -38.66 -6.49 -4.09
N ARG A 375 -37.72 -7.01 -3.26
CA ARG A 375 -36.33 -6.52 -3.17
C ARG A 375 -35.57 -6.77 -4.47
N LEU A 376 -35.75 -7.94 -5.07
CA LEU A 376 -35.13 -8.31 -6.34
C LEU A 376 -35.56 -7.37 -7.46
N ASP A 377 -36.87 -7.11 -7.58
CA ASP A 377 -37.41 -6.20 -8.58
C ASP A 377 -36.98 -4.75 -8.34
N TYR A 378 -36.91 -4.31 -7.08
CA TYR A 378 -36.40 -3.01 -6.72
C TYR A 378 -34.95 -2.83 -7.22
N TRP A 379 -34.06 -3.79 -6.92
CA TRP A 379 -32.67 -3.76 -7.33
C TRP A 379 -32.48 -3.77 -8.85
N LYS A 380 -33.31 -4.57 -9.57
CA LYS A 380 -33.20 -4.74 -11.01
C LYS A 380 -33.87 -3.65 -11.82
N SER A 381 -34.89 -3.00 -11.28
CA SER A 381 -35.76 -2.06 -12.04
C SER A 381 -34.99 -0.81 -12.48
N SER A 382 -33.99 -0.33 -11.73
CA SER A 382 -33.21 0.82 -12.13
C SER A 382 -31.81 0.82 -11.51
N LYS A 383 -30.87 1.47 -12.21
CA LYS A 383 -29.53 1.71 -11.68
C LYS A 383 -29.58 2.56 -10.41
N ALA A 384 -30.46 3.56 -10.34
CA ALA A 384 -30.56 4.46 -9.19
C ALA A 384 -30.94 3.72 -7.91
N ASN A 385 -31.72 2.64 -7.98
CA ASN A 385 -32.16 1.89 -6.82
C ASN A 385 -31.03 1.10 -6.14
N ARG A 386 -29.97 0.79 -6.88
CA ARG A 386 -28.77 0.12 -6.35
C ARG A 386 -27.60 1.05 -6.05
N GLN A 387 -27.89 2.35 -5.97
CA GLN A 387 -26.92 3.40 -5.64
C GLN A 387 -27.41 4.23 -4.46
N LEU A 388 -26.51 5.04 -3.86
CA LEU A 388 -26.86 5.95 -2.77
C LEU A 388 -27.92 6.97 -3.22
N ASN A 389 -28.98 7.12 -2.45
CA ASN A 389 -30.02 8.10 -2.72
C ASN A 389 -29.74 9.40 -1.93
N TRP A 390 -28.88 10.24 -2.49
CA TRP A 390 -28.49 11.52 -1.87
C TRP A 390 -29.67 12.46 -1.68
N ASP A 391 -30.57 12.55 -2.67
CA ASP A 391 -31.72 13.43 -2.62
C ASP A 391 -32.68 13.05 -1.47
N TYR A 392 -32.85 11.74 -1.22
CA TYR A 392 -33.62 11.25 -0.08
C TYR A 392 -32.97 11.65 1.25
N MET A 393 -31.65 11.52 1.38
CA MET A 393 -30.96 11.89 2.62
C MET A 393 -31.08 13.37 2.94
N TYR A 394 -31.00 14.25 1.94
CA TYR A 394 -31.28 15.68 2.09
C TYR A 394 -32.72 15.94 2.50
N TYR A 395 -33.68 15.26 1.86
CA TYR A 395 -35.10 15.37 2.19
C TYR A 395 -35.37 14.94 3.64
N ALA A 396 -34.83 13.82 4.08
CA ALA A 396 -34.98 13.31 5.44
C ALA A 396 -34.47 14.31 6.49
N ASN A 397 -33.32 14.95 6.25
CA ASN A 397 -32.78 16.01 7.10
C ASN A 397 -33.69 17.24 7.15
N GLN A 398 -34.28 17.62 6.01
CA GLN A 398 -35.24 18.75 5.98
C GLN A 398 -36.52 18.44 6.78
N GLN A 399 -37.00 17.19 6.74
CA GLN A 399 -38.13 16.78 7.60
C GLN A 399 -37.75 16.81 9.08
N ALA A 400 -36.55 16.36 9.44
CA ALA A 400 -36.05 16.46 10.82
C ALA A 400 -35.96 17.91 11.29
N ASN A 401 -35.48 18.84 10.45
CA ASN A 401 -35.44 20.27 10.77
C ASN A 401 -36.81 20.85 11.09
N ALA A 402 -37.87 20.43 10.36
CA ALA A 402 -39.25 20.93 10.58
C ALA A 402 -39.79 20.56 11.98
N THR A 403 -39.28 19.53 12.61
CA THR A 403 -39.65 19.11 13.98
C THR A 403 -38.59 19.49 15.02
N GLY A 404 -37.58 20.29 14.64
CA GLY A 404 -36.43 20.62 15.55
C GLY A 404 -35.54 19.44 15.88
N GLY A 405 -35.57 18.36 15.07
CA GLY A 405 -34.80 17.14 15.26
C GLY A 405 -33.33 17.27 14.94
N GLU A 406 -32.58 16.25 15.31
CA GLU A 406 -31.13 16.09 14.99
C GLU A 406 -30.93 15.68 13.54
N CYS A 407 -29.74 15.97 13.02
CA CYS A 407 -29.26 15.50 11.72
C CYS A 407 -29.37 13.98 11.60
N LEU A 408 -30.04 13.50 10.57
CA LEU A 408 -30.19 12.05 10.31
C LEU A 408 -29.03 11.50 9.48
N TYR A 409 -28.64 12.21 8.42
CA TYR A 409 -27.57 11.81 7.51
C TYR A 409 -26.56 12.94 7.34
N TYR A 410 -25.28 12.62 7.31
CA TYR A 410 -24.19 13.56 7.17
C TYR A 410 -22.97 12.91 6.49
N VAL A 411 -22.05 13.73 6.02
CA VAL A 411 -20.73 13.28 5.57
C VAL A 411 -19.69 13.79 6.57
N GLU A 412 -18.94 12.87 7.14
CA GLU A 412 -17.75 13.15 7.94
C GLU A 412 -16.48 13.02 7.11
N ARG A 413 -15.40 13.64 7.54
CA ARG A 413 -14.08 13.47 6.99
C ARG A 413 -13.13 13.04 8.10
N ARG A 414 -12.48 11.89 7.91
CA ARG A 414 -11.51 11.31 8.83
C ARG A 414 -10.13 11.73 8.40
N HIS A 415 -9.36 12.31 9.30
CA HIS A 415 -8.02 12.81 9.07
C HIS A 415 -6.99 11.92 9.76
N ASN A 416 -5.89 11.63 9.03
CA ASN A 416 -4.71 10.94 9.51
C ASN A 416 -3.49 11.76 9.05
N ASP A 417 -3.38 12.98 9.57
CA ASP A 417 -2.32 13.90 9.20
C ASP A 417 -1.02 13.55 9.93
N GLN A 418 0.13 13.89 9.36
CA GLN A 418 1.41 13.58 9.99
C GLN A 418 2.42 14.71 9.83
N LEU A 419 3.24 14.89 10.85
CA LEU A 419 4.47 15.66 10.80
C LEU A 419 5.64 14.75 11.11
N THR A 420 6.57 14.60 10.15
CA THR A 420 7.69 13.64 10.26
C THR A 420 9.02 14.35 10.00
N PHE A 421 10.01 14.04 10.84
CA PHE A 421 11.42 14.44 10.63
C PHE A 421 12.30 13.21 10.84
N ASN A 422 13.13 12.90 9.85
CA ASN A 422 14.07 11.78 9.89
C ASN A 422 15.49 12.28 9.53
N LEU A 423 16.48 11.84 10.28
CA LEU A 423 17.91 12.01 10.00
C LEU A 423 18.51 10.62 9.73
N GLY A 424 19.16 10.47 8.60
CA GLY A 424 19.95 9.29 8.27
C GLY A 424 21.41 9.68 8.02
N SER A 425 22.35 8.92 8.56
CA SER A 425 23.78 9.11 8.29
C SER A 425 24.44 7.74 8.10
N THR A 426 25.09 7.55 6.95
CA THR A 426 25.76 6.30 6.59
C THR A 426 27.21 6.57 6.22
N LEU A 427 28.13 5.80 6.83
CA LEU A 427 29.55 5.81 6.54
C LEU A 427 29.91 4.51 5.82
N ASN A 428 30.25 4.62 4.54
CA ASN A 428 30.76 3.53 3.73
C ASN A 428 32.30 3.50 3.82
N ILE A 429 32.88 2.32 4.05
CA ILE A 429 34.29 2.10 4.26
C ILE A 429 34.78 0.96 3.37
N ASP A 430 35.74 1.24 2.49
CA ASP A 430 36.49 0.24 1.73
C ASP A 430 37.82 -0.02 2.49
N TYR A 431 37.83 -1.02 3.39
CA TYR A 431 39.01 -1.35 4.18
C TYR A 431 40.16 -1.81 3.28
N ASP A 432 39.84 -2.72 2.39
CA ASP A 432 40.75 -3.25 1.37
C ASP A 432 39.95 -3.86 0.20
N LYS A 433 40.65 -4.48 -0.77
CA LYS A 433 40.00 -5.11 -1.94
C LYS A 433 39.08 -6.29 -1.61
N TYR A 434 39.05 -6.78 -0.40
CA TYR A 434 38.23 -7.90 0.05
C TYR A 434 37.18 -7.52 1.07
N ASN A 435 37.37 -6.39 1.78
CA ASN A 435 36.56 -6.02 2.93
C ASN A 435 35.91 -4.65 2.72
N LYS A 436 34.58 -4.62 2.81
CA LYS A 436 33.77 -3.40 2.80
C LYS A 436 32.87 -3.38 4.03
N GLY A 437 32.63 -2.19 4.55
CA GLY A 437 31.74 -1.98 5.67
C GLY A 437 30.83 -0.80 5.47
N THR A 438 29.64 -0.85 6.05
CA THR A 438 28.72 0.28 6.15
C THR A 438 28.24 0.40 7.58
N ALA A 439 28.52 1.53 8.22
CA ALA A 439 27.98 1.91 9.52
C ALA A 439 26.91 2.98 9.34
N GLY A 440 25.82 2.93 10.08
CA GLY A 440 24.79 3.96 9.92
C GLY A 440 23.98 4.22 11.18
N LEU A 441 23.43 5.45 11.22
CA LEU A 441 22.53 5.96 12.23
C LEU A 441 21.26 6.44 11.53
N GLN A 442 20.09 6.05 12.06
CA GLN A 442 18.79 6.61 11.68
C GLN A 442 18.11 7.13 12.94
N ILE A 443 17.61 8.36 12.90
CA ILE A 443 16.80 8.95 13.98
C ILE A 443 15.56 9.56 13.35
N GLY A 444 14.40 9.29 13.92
CA GLY A 444 13.15 9.81 13.39
C GLY A 444 12.15 10.15 14.48
N THR A 445 11.33 11.16 14.21
CA THR A 445 10.17 11.53 15.02
C THR A 445 8.98 11.75 14.11
N THR A 446 7.84 11.18 14.50
CA THR A 446 6.57 11.34 13.79
C THR A 446 5.49 11.66 14.80
N LYS A 447 4.72 12.70 14.49
CA LYS A 447 3.48 13.04 15.14
C LYS A 447 2.34 12.74 14.19
N GLY A 448 1.54 11.71 14.47
CA GLY A 448 0.30 11.40 13.76
C GLY A 448 -0.87 12.10 14.42
N MET A 449 -1.64 12.87 13.66
CA MET A 449 -2.79 13.64 14.14
C MET A 449 -4.08 13.00 13.62
N HIS A 450 -4.87 12.46 14.52
CA HIS A 450 -6.08 11.70 14.22
C HIS A 450 -7.32 12.43 14.72
N TYR A 451 -8.16 12.90 13.82
CA TYR A 451 -9.39 13.61 14.15
C TYR A 451 -10.42 13.45 13.04
N LYS A 452 -11.66 13.81 13.29
CA LYS A 452 -12.66 13.89 12.24
C LYS A 452 -13.37 15.25 12.24
N THR A 453 -13.75 15.68 11.04
CA THR A 453 -14.48 16.93 10.82
C THR A 453 -15.81 16.67 10.15
N MET A 454 -16.76 17.56 10.37
CA MET A 454 -18.02 17.57 9.64
C MET A 454 -17.80 18.13 8.23
N ASP A 455 -17.95 17.29 7.21
CA ASP A 455 -17.74 17.69 5.81
C ASP A 455 -19.02 18.26 5.18
N ASP A 456 -20.18 17.62 5.44
CA ASP A 456 -21.48 18.08 4.93
C ASP A 456 -22.62 17.62 5.85
N LEU A 457 -23.39 18.57 6.39
CA LEU A 457 -24.60 18.31 7.19
C LEU A 457 -25.82 17.93 6.34
N MET A 458 -25.69 17.92 5.02
CA MET A 458 -26.74 17.56 4.06
C MET A 458 -28.06 18.30 4.32
N GLY A 459 -27.96 19.59 4.58
CA GLY A 459 -29.11 20.47 4.83
C GLY A 459 -29.71 20.38 6.24
N ALA A 460 -29.13 19.62 7.16
CA ALA A 460 -29.55 19.63 8.56
C ALA A 460 -29.10 20.90 9.28
N ASN A 461 -29.91 21.37 10.23
CA ASN A 461 -29.64 22.58 11.03
C ASN A 461 -28.91 22.23 12.34
N LYS A 462 -28.97 21.00 12.81
CA LYS A 462 -28.52 20.62 14.14
C LYS A 462 -27.82 19.29 14.14
N TYR A 463 -26.60 19.23 14.66
CA TYR A 463 -25.87 18.02 14.99
C TYR A 463 -25.14 18.17 16.33
N THR A 464 -25.50 17.36 17.30
CA THR A 464 -24.90 17.38 18.63
C THR A 464 -23.73 16.41 18.73
N ASN A 465 -22.60 16.84 19.31
CA ASN A 465 -21.38 16.01 19.46
C ASN A 465 -21.51 14.97 20.56
N ILE A 466 -22.36 14.00 20.36
CA ILE A 466 -22.54 12.84 21.24
C ILE A 466 -22.30 11.52 20.50
N ASP A 467 -22.03 10.46 21.26
CA ASP A 467 -22.06 9.12 20.70
C ASP A 467 -23.50 8.61 20.61
N LYS A 468 -24.00 8.63 19.40
CA LYS A 468 -25.37 8.24 19.09
C LYS A 468 -25.70 6.77 19.40
N PHE A 469 -24.69 5.90 19.38
CA PHE A 469 -24.87 4.47 19.68
C PHE A 469 -25.05 4.22 21.19
N SER A 470 -24.40 5.04 22.02
CA SER A 470 -24.48 4.96 23.48
C SER A 470 -25.76 5.57 24.05
N VAL A 471 -26.53 6.31 23.25
CA VAL A 471 -27.78 6.99 23.73
C VAL A 471 -28.82 5.99 24.20
N ALA A 472 -28.94 4.85 23.53
CA ALA A 472 -29.88 3.79 23.94
C ALA A 472 -29.52 3.18 25.28
N ASP A 473 -28.22 3.12 25.60
CA ASP A 473 -27.70 2.51 26.83
C ASP A 473 -27.70 3.44 28.03
N PHE A 474 -27.36 4.71 27.84
CA PHE A 474 -27.09 5.64 28.94
C PHE A 474 -28.09 6.81 29.01
N GLY A 475 -28.91 7.00 27.97
CA GLY A 475 -29.80 8.15 27.85
C GLY A 475 -29.06 9.41 27.35
N MET A 476 -29.77 10.25 26.60
CA MET A 476 -29.23 11.41 25.88
C MET A 476 -28.57 12.48 26.79
N ASN A 477 -28.97 12.55 28.05
CA ASN A 477 -28.46 13.55 29.01
C ASN A 477 -27.30 13.02 29.88
N SER A 478 -26.84 11.82 29.66
CA SER A 478 -25.74 11.23 30.42
C SER A 478 -24.39 11.77 29.93
N ASP A 479 -23.44 11.98 30.85
CA ASP A 479 -22.05 12.28 30.53
C ASP A 479 -21.42 11.14 29.67
N ASN A 480 -21.87 9.89 29.84
CA ASN A 480 -21.37 8.72 29.09
C ASN A 480 -21.65 8.80 27.58
N VAL A 481 -22.60 9.60 27.12
CA VAL A 481 -22.82 9.80 25.68
C VAL A 481 -21.97 10.93 25.10
N GLN A 482 -21.33 11.75 25.93
CA GLN A 482 -20.54 12.89 25.49
C GLN A 482 -19.22 12.42 24.89
N ASN A 483 -18.90 12.85 23.66
CA ASN A 483 -17.57 12.68 23.08
C ASN A 483 -16.53 13.58 23.75
N ASP A 484 -16.97 14.71 24.34
CA ASP A 484 -16.13 15.61 25.11
C ASP A 484 -16.93 16.20 26.28
N VAL A 485 -16.74 15.67 27.48
CA VAL A 485 -17.43 16.11 28.71
C VAL A 485 -17.04 17.54 29.09
N ASP A 486 -15.86 18.00 28.70
CA ASP A 486 -15.46 19.41 28.97
C ASP A 486 -16.23 20.40 28.08
N ASN A 487 -16.87 19.96 27.02
CA ASN A 487 -17.73 20.74 26.13
C ASN A 487 -19.00 19.95 25.76
N PRO A 488 -19.89 19.71 26.76
CA PRO A 488 -21.04 18.84 26.58
C PRO A 488 -22.07 19.45 25.60
N ASN A 489 -22.70 18.56 24.82
CA ASN A 489 -23.74 18.91 23.85
C ASN A 489 -23.34 19.98 22.83
N ARG A 490 -22.03 20.08 22.51
CA ARG A 490 -21.54 21.05 21.54
C ARG A 490 -22.20 20.82 20.17
N GLN A 491 -22.73 21.91 19.61
CA GLN A 491 -23.30 21.90 18.26
C GLN A 491 -22.18 21.94 17.23
N ILE A 492 -22.28 21.10 16.20
CA ILE A 492 -21.26 20.90 15.17
C ILE A 492 -21.72 21.51 13.86
N GLY A 493 -20.91 22.43 13.34
CA GLY A 493 -21.03 23.00 12.02
C GLY A 493 -20.05 22.35 11.02
N LYS A 494 -20.16 22.73 9.73
CA LYS A 494 -19.23 22.29 8.69
C LYS A 494 -17.79 22.72 9.02
N GLY A 495 -16.84 21.77 8.98
CA GLY A 495 -15.43 21.97 9.28
C GLY A 495 -15.06 21.78 10.76
N ASP A 496 -16.04 21.71 11.66
CA ASP A 496 -15.77 21.49 13.09
C ASP A 496 -15.24 20.09 13.35
N ILE A 497 -14.26 19.99 14.26
CA ILE A 497 -13.75 18.71 14.77
C ILE A 497 -14.77 18.14 15.75
N PHE A 498 -15.11 16.84 15.64
CA PHE A 498 -16.05 16.17 16.52
C PHE A 498 -15.72 14.68 16.68
N GLY A 499 -16.35 14.02 17.66
CA GLY A 499 -16.21 12.57 17.89
C GLY A 499 -14.91 12.21 18.58
N TYR A 500 -13.77 12.37 17.91
CA TYR A 500 -12.45 12.12 18.47
C TYR A 500 -11.41 13.13 17.95
N ASN A 501 -10.39 13.38 18.79
CA ASN A 501 -9.23 14.17 18.44
C ASN A 501 -8.05 13.74 19.31
N TYR A 502 -7.00 13.15 18.70
CA TYR A 502 -5.81 12.68 19.41
C TYR A 502 -4.58 12.64 18.50
N ASP A 503 -3.42 12.69 19.13
CA ASP A 503 -2.13 12.46 18.46
C ASP A 503 -1.52 11.12 18.88
N ILE A 504 -0.73 10.52 17.98
CA ILE A 504 0.22 9.43 18.28
C ILE A 504 1.62 9.93 17.96
N ASN A 505 2.47 10.02 18.97
CA ASN A 505 3.86 10.42 18.86
C ASN A 505 4.75 9.18 18.84
N VAL A 506 5.60 9.03 17.83
CA VAL A 506 6.53 7.90 17.71
C VAL A 506 7.92 8.44 17.46
N ASN A 507 8.89 8.04 18.31
CA ASN A 507 10.29 8.34 18.09
C ASN A 507 11.06 7.03 17.90
N LYS A 508 11.94 7.01 16.91
CA LYS A 508 12.78 5.86 16.59
C LYS A 508 14.24 6.27 16.48
N ALA A 509 15.12 5.41 16.95
CA ALA A 509 16.55 5.52 16.74
C ALA A 509 17.12 4.14 16.42
N SER A 510 17.99 4.06 15.42
CA SER A 510 18.62 2.81 15.00
C SER A 510 20.10 3.04 14.70
N LEU A 511 20.93 2.16 15.19
CA LEU A 511 22.34 2.04 14.84
C LEU A 511 22.55 0.71 14.15
N PHE A 512 23.26 0.69 13.04
CA PHE A 512 23.57 -0.54 12.34
C PHE A 512 25.01 -0.58 11.83
N TYR A 513 25.50 -1.79 11.67
CA TYR A 513 26.76 -2.08 10.99
C TYR A 513 26.59 -3.29 10.08
N GLN A 514 27.14 -3.19 8.87
CA GLN A 514 27.16 -4.24 7.87
C GLN A 514 28.59 -4.44 7.39
N HIS A 515 29.00 -5.68 7.21
CA HIS A 515 30.32 -6.04 6.70
C HIS A 515 30.20 -7.05 5.59
N GLN A 516 30.91 -6.80 4.50
CA GLN A 516 31.08 -7.74 3.39
C GLN A 516 32.55 -8.14 3.27
N PHE A 517 32.79 -9.43 3.25
CA PHE A 517 34.07 -10.03 2.90
C PHE A 517 33.94 -10.82 1.60
N SER A 518 34.82 -10.58 0.63
CA SER A 518 34.76 -11.21 -0.70
C SER A 518 36.14 -11.66 -1.12
N LYS A 519 36.37 -12.99 -1.19
CA LYS A 519 37.67 -13.54 -1.61
C LYS A 519 37.48 -14.85 -2.39
N GLY A 520 37.90 -14.85 -3.65
CA GLY A 520 37.78 -16.02 -4.52
C GLY A 520 36.33 -16.43 -4.74
N ILE A 521 36.01 -17.67 -4.41
CA ILE A 521 34.66 -18.24 -4.56
C ILE A 521 33.74 -17.90 -3.38
N PHE A 522 34.24 -17.32 -2.31
CA PHE A 522 33.52 -17.11 -1.05
C PHE A 522 33.26 -15.63 -0.80
N HIS A 523 31.98 -15.29 -0.61
CA HIS A 523 31.54 -13.97 -0.18
C HIS A 523 30.70 -14.15 1.10
N LEU A 524 31.00 -13.37 2.10
CA LEU A 524 30.33 -13.35 3.40
C LEU A 524 29.75 -11.96 3.63
N PHE A 525 28.51 -11.91 4.05
CA PHE A 525 27.83 -10.75 4.56
C PHE A 525 27.45 -10.98 6.02
N ALA A 526 27.73 -10.02 6.88
CA ALA A 526 27.25 -10.01 8.26
C ALA A 526 26.71 -8.63 8.62
N GLY A 527 25.55 -8.57 9.24
CA GLY A 527 24.92 -7.32 9.64
C GLY A 527 24.30 -7.41 11.02
N ALA A 528 24.34 -6.31 11.78
CA ALA A 528 23.66 -6.18 13.05
C ALA A 528 23.12 -4.76 13.23
N ASN A 529 22.03 -4.64 14.00
CA ASN A 529 21.44 -3.36 14.37
C ASN A 529 20.92 -3.39 15.81
N ILE A 530 20.80 -2.20 16.39
CA ILE A 530 20.14 -1.95 17.67
C ILE A 530 19.15 -0.82 17.43
N ASP A 531 17.89 -1.02 17.89
CA ASP A 531 16.79 -0.12 17.66
C ASP A 531 16.11 0.28 18.97
N GLY A 532 15.82 1.56 19.12
CA GLY A 532 15.00 2.09 20.19
C GLY A 532 13.74 2.73 19.63
N THR A 533 12.59 2.44 20.22
CA THR A 533 11.31 3.04 19.85
C THR A 533 10.57 3.51 21.08
N THR A 534 10.06 4.75 21.04
CA THR A 534 9.12 5.24 22.06
C THR A 534 7.82 5.62 21.38
N MET A 535 6.71 5.39 22.07
CA MET A 535 5.39 5.78 21.57
C MET A 535 4.50 6.30 22.70
N GLU A 536 3.66 7.28 22.36
CA GLU A 536 2.73 7.95 23.24
C GLU A 536 1.47 8.33 22.46
N ARG A 537 0.29 8.22 23.09
CA ARG A 537 -0.94 8.82 22.61
C ARG A 537 -1.29 10.02 23.47
N TYR A 538 -1.71 11.13 22.85
CA TYR A 538 -2.19 12.31 23.55
C TYR A 538 -3.61 12.67 23.08
N GLY A 539 -4.59 12.55 23.98
CA GLY A 539 -6.00 12.87 23.70
C GLY A 539 -6.34 14.32 24.00
N TYR A 540 -7.12 14.96 23.12
CA TYR A 540 -7.60 16.34 23.30
C TYR A 540 -9.02 16.44 23.83
N MET A 541 -9.81 15.37 23.73
CA MET A 541 -11.19 15.30 24.19
C MET A 541 -11.33 14.40 25.42
N LYS A 542 -12.14 14.79 26.38
CA LYS A 542 -12.50 13.99 27.54
C LYS A 542 -13.74 13.16 27.23
N ASN A 543 -13.53 11.93 26.81
CA ASN A 543 -14.60 11.00 26.42
C ASN A 543 -15.38 10.53 27.65
N GLY A 544 -16.71 10.64 27.62
CA GLY A 544 -17.56 10.31 28.77
C GLY A 544 -17.52 8.83 29.20
N ARG A 545 -17.20 7.94 28.29
CA ARG A 545 -17.05 6.48 28.55
C ARG A 545 -15.68 6.11 29.09
N ALA A 546 -14.70 6.99 28.95
CA ALA A 546 -13.32 6.79 29.41
C ALA A 546 -12.75 8.07 30.05
N MET A 547 -13.47 8.68 30.98
CA MET A 547 -13.19 10.02 31.53
C MET A 547 -11.75 10.17 32.06
N GLU A 548 -11.21 9.12 32.72
CA GLU A 548 -9.88 9.16 33.33
C GLU A 548 -8.76 8.76 32.34
N PHE A 549 -9.11 8.15 31.21
CA PHE A 549 -8.16 7.52 30.28
C PHE A 549 -8.28 8.02 28.84
N SER A 550 -8.85 9.19 28.60
CA SER A 550 -9.10 9.68 27.25
C SER A 550 -8.37 10.98 26.92
N LYS A 551 -8.37 11.97 27.84
CA LYS A 551 -7.70 13.25 27.68
C LYS A 551 -6.31 13.24 28.30
N GLY A 552 -5.35 13.91 27.62
CA GLY A 552 -3.94 13.97 28.03
C GLY A 552 -3.12 12.79 27.55
N SER A 553 -1.96 12.58 28.16
CA SER A 553 -0.97 11.59 27.79
C SER A 553 -1.32 10.17 28.24
N SER A 554 -1.03 9.19 27.42
CA SER A 554 -1.06 7.75 27.78
C SER A 554 0.09 7.33 28.69
N GLY A 555 1.05 8.22 28.95
CA GLY A 555 2.39 7.82 29.30
C GLY A 555 3.18 7.33 28.07
N VAL A 556 4.47 7.12 28.25
CA VAL A 556 5.40 6.70 27.18
C VAL A 556 5.73 5.24 27.31
N ALA A 557 5.44 4.45 26.30
CA ALA A 557 5.96 3.08 26.16
C ALA A 557 7.32 3.11 25.45
N THR A 558 8.29 2.35 25.97
CA THR A 558 9.65 2.29 25.42
C THR A 558 10.03 0.86 25.10
N PHE A 559 10.56 0.63 23.91
CA PHE A 559 11.00 -0.65 23.41
C PHE A 559 12.44 -0.56 22.95
N LEU A 560 13.25 -1.52 23.33
CA LEU A 560 14.60 -1.73 22.83
C LEU A 560 14.62 -3.04 22.06
N GLY A 561 15.08 -3.00 20.84
CA GLY A 561 15.17 -4.14 19.93
C GLY A 561 16.50 -4.17 19.19
N GLY A 562 16.56 -5.00 18.17
CA GLY A 562 17.71 -5.12 17.30
C GLY A 562 17.68 -6.43 16.53
N GLY A 563 18.71 -6.66 15.74
CA GLY A 563 18.79 -7.86 14.93
C GLY A 563 20.20 -8.21 14.51
N ALA A 564 20.33 -9.43 14.02
CA ALA A 564 21.56 -9.90 13.38
C ALA A 564 21.24 -10.77 12.18
N LYS A 565 22.04 -10.67 11.12
CA LYS A 565 21.86 -11.40 9.87
C LYS A 565 23.18 -11.82 9.26
N LEU A 566 23.15 -12.93 8.57
CA LEU A 566 24.30 -13.53 7.92
C LEU A 566 23.91 -14.01 6.52
N GLY A 567 24.76 -13.74 5.54
CA GLY A 567 24.64 -14.24 4.18
C GLY A 567 25.96 -14.82 3.69
N MET A 568 25.93 -15.97 3.06
CA MET A 568 27.08 -16.63 2.47
C MET A 568 26.79 -16.94 1.01
N VAL A 569 27.71 -16.56 0.11
CA VAL A 569 27.63 -16.85 -1.31
C VAL A 569 28.86 -17.63 -1.73
N PHE A 570 28.62 -18.77 -2.37
CA PHE A 570 29.64 -19.65 -2.93
C PHE A 570 29.54 -19.60 -4.48
N ALA A 571 30.38 -18.79 -5.11
CA ALA A 571 30.52 -18.72 -6.56
C ALA A 571 31.51 -19.79 -7.03
N PHE A 572 31.05 -21.04 -7.17
CA PHE A 572 31.91 -22.18 -7.49
C PHE A 572 32.67 -22.00 -8.79
N ASN A 573 32.03 -21.33 -9.76
CA ASN A 573 32.61 -20.92 -11.02
C ASN A 573 31.70 -19.83 -11.66
N ALA A 574 31.98 -19.36 -12.86
CA ALA A 574 31.21 -18.37 -13.59
C ALA A 574 29.73 -18.78 -13.86
N TYR A 575 29.42 -20.06 -13.71
CA TYR A 575 28.12 -20.63 -14.06
C TYR A 575 27.25 -20.99 -12.85
N ASN A 576 27.85 -21.23 -11.69
CA ASN A 576 27.18 -21.86 -10.55
C ASN A 576 27.42 -21.07 -9.28
N THR A 577 26.34 -20.57 -8.68
CA THR A 577 26.38 -19.81 -7.44
C THR A 577 25.34 -20.35 -6.45
N LEU A 578 25.74 -20.66 -5.25
CA LEU A 578 24.90 -21.03 -4.12
C LEU A 578 24.91 -19.90 -3.10
N SER A 579 23.74 -19.43 -2.70
CA SER A 579 23.59 -18.44 -1.64
C SER A 579 22.78 -19.03 -0.49
N ILE A 580 23.24 -18.83 0.74
CA ILE A 580 22.56 -19.26 1.97
C ILE A 580 22.55 -18.06 2.91
N GLY A 581 21.44 -17.77 3.50
CA GLY A 581 21.35 -16.65 4.42
C GLY A 581 20.19 -16.77 5.41
N GLY A 582 20.22 -15.90 6.39
CA GLY A 582 19.16 -15.80 7.39
C GLY A 582 19.47 -14.80 8.47
N GLY A 583 18.53 -14.63 9.38
CA GLY A 583 18.72 -13.70 10.48
C GLY A 583 17.57 -13.74 11.48
N TYR A 584 17.75 -12.88 12.45
CA TYR A 584 16.83 -12.65 13.56
C TYR A 584 16.58 -11.14 13.71
N GLU A 585 15.32 -10.75 13.86
CA GLU A 585 14.90 -9.38 14.20
C GLU A 585 14.03 -9.41 15.46
N ASN A 586 14.33 -8.55 16.40
CA ASN A 586 13.49 -8.20 17.55
C ASN A 586 13.12 -6.73 17.43
N ARG A 587 11.85 -6.43 17.22
CA ARG A 587 11.38 -5.07 16.89
C ARG A 587 10.17 -4.67 17.72
N ALA A 588 10.03 -3.37 17.96
CA ALA A 588 8.83 -2.81 18.59
C ALA A 588 7.57 -3.12 17.76
N PRO A 589 6.43 -3.38 18.40
CA PRO A 589 5.15 -3.45 17.72
C PRO A 589 4.82 -2.12 17.02
N LEU A 590 3.95 -2.15 16.02
CA LEU A 590 3.49 -0.93 15.37
C LEU A 590 2.66 -0.07 16.33
N ALA A 591 2.89 1.24 16.36
CA ALA A 591 2.14 2.16 17.20
C ALA A 591 0.63 2.13 16.87
N TYR A 592 0.28 1.92 15.60
CA TYR A 592 -1.10 1.75 15.13
C TYR A 592 -1.85 0.62 15.85
N ASN A 593 -1.18 -0.48 16.21
CA ASN A 593 -1.77 -1.65 16.89
C ASN A 593 -1.56 -1.64 18.41
N SER A 594 -0.90 -0.61 18.95
CA SER A 594 -0.43 -0.61 20.34
C SER A 594 -1.43 -0.04 21.35
N PHE A 595 -2.53 0.58 20.89
CA PHE A 595 -3.57 1.17 21.74
C PHE A 595 -4.88 0.41 21.56
N ILE A 596 -5.59 0.13 22.67
CA ILE A 596 -6.77 -0.74 22.67
C ILE A 596 -7.94 -0.18 21.84
N ALA A 597 -8.25 1.11 22.04
CA ALA A 597 -9.32 1.82 21.35
C ALA A 597 -8.93 3.30 21.17
N PRO A 598 -8.00 3.61 20.25
CA PRO A 598 -7.33 4.91 20.21
C PRO A 598 -8.26 6.10 19.96
N ARG A 599 -9.45 5.90 19.37
CA ARG A 599 -10.43 6.98 19.19
C ARG A 599 -11.09 7.39 20.49
N MET A 600 -11.08 6.53 21.50
CA MET A 600 -11.80 6.74 22.74
C MET A 600 -10.88 6.87 23.97
N ARG A 601 -9.78 6.09 24.03
CA ARG A 601 -8.98 5.98 25.25
C ARG A 601 -7.47 5.86 25.02
N ASN A 602 -6.69 6.19 26.06
CA ASN A 602 -5.22 6.25 26.05
C ASN A 602 -4.52 4.93 26.36
N ASN A 603 -5.24 3.87 26.74
CA ASN A 603 -4.62 2.65 27.24
C ASN A 603 -3.85 1.91 26.17
N PHE A 604 -2.64 1.51 26.51
CA PHE A 604 -1.89 0.53 25.72
C PHE A 604 -2.53 -0.85 25.80
N VAL A 605 -2.27 -1.66 24.79
CA VAL A 605 -2.62 -3.09 24.77
C VAL A 605 -1.91 -3.78 25.95
N PRO A 606 -2.62 -4.56 26.78
CA PRO A 606 -2.00 -5.29 27.88
C PRO A 606 -0.95 -6.30 27.40
N GLY A 607 0.19 -6.34 28.08
CA GLY A 607 1.26 -7.29 27.76
C GLY A 607 2.01 -6.96 26.45
N LEU A 608 1.92 -5.73 25.96
CA LEU A 608 2.60 -5.27 24.76
C LEU A 608 4.12 -5.45 24.91
N SER A 609 4.73 -6.16 23.97
CA SER A 609 6.16 -6.45 23.93
C SER A 609 6.66 -6.61 22.51
N ASN A 610 7.96 -6.71 22.34
CA ASN A 610 8.59 -6.82 21.02
C ASN A 610 8.14 -8.06 20.24
N GLU A 611 8.03 -7.89 18.94
CA GLU A 611 7.87 -8.96 17.96
C GLU A 611 9.21 -9.63 17.67
N ASN A 612 9.21 -10.95 17.41
CA ASN A 612 10.39 -11.71 17.08
C ASN A 612 10.23 -12.37 15.70
N ILE A 613 11.21 -12.18 14.82
CA ILE A 613 11.18 -12.67 13.46
C ILE A 613 12.45 -13.48 13.19
N TYR A 614 12.27 -14.69 12.69
CA TYR A 614 13.36 -15.60 12.29
C TYR A 614 13.23 -15.86 10.79
N ASN A 615 14.31 -15.70 10.04
CA ASN A 615 14.35 -15.92 8.61
C ASN A 615 15.50 -16.83 8.22
N ALA A 616 15.26 -17.70 7.23
CA ALA A 616 16.28 -18.48 6.55
C ALA A 616 15.95 -18.61 5.08
N GLU A 617 16.96 -18.51 4.22
CA GLU A 617 16.81 -18.67 2.78
C GLU A 617 18.00 -19.38 2.16
N ILE A 618 17.74 -20.08 1.06
CA ILE A 618 18.74 -20.73 0.21
C ILE A 618 18.38 -20.47 -1.24
N SER A 619 19.36 -20.12 -2.06
CA SER A 619 19.15 -19.99 -3.50
C SER A 619 20.31 -20.54 -4.30
N TYR A 620 19.98 -21.11 -5.45
CA TYR A 620 20.96 -21.59 -6.41
C TYR A 620 20.74 -20.91 -7.76
N ARG A 621 21.80 -20.34 -8.30
CA ARG A 621 21.82 -19.66 -9.60
C ARG A 621 22.70 -20.42 -10.59
N LEU A 622 22.16 -20.60 -11.78
CA LEU A 622 22.80 -21.26 -12.92
C LEU A 622 22.85 -20.30 -14.10
N ASN A 623 24.04 -20.13 -14.72
CA ASN A 623 24.23 -19.37 -15.95
C ASN A 623 25.01 -20.26 -16.96
N ILE A 624 24.32 -20.95 -17.85
CA ILE A 624 24.95 -21.83 -18.84
C ILE A 624 24.52 -21.41 -20.24
N GLY A 625 25.46 -20.86 -21.01
CA GLY A 625 25.19 -20.45 -22.38
C GLY A 625 24.01 -19.50 -22.47
N PRO A 626 22.94 -19.84 -23.20
CA PRO A 626 21.77 -18.98 -23.33
C PRO A 626 20.80 -19.03 -22.13
N VAL A 627 21.05 -19.88 -21.14
CA VAL A 627 20.13 -20.09 -20.00
C VAL A 627 20.65 -19.43 -18.74
N THR A 628 19.82 -18.58 -18.13
CA THR A 628 19.99 -18.11 -16.75
C THR A 628 18.81 -18.62 -15.92
N ALA A 629 19.09 -19.29 -14.83
CA ALA A 629 18.06 -19.80 -13.91
C ALA A 629 18.42 -19.53 -12.48
N LYS A 630 17.40 -19.25 -11.64
CA LYS A 630 17.51 -19.15 -10.18
C LYS A 630 16.37 -19.92 -9.55
N ILE A 631 16.68 -20.75 -8.57
CA ILE A 631 15.72 -21.38 -7.68
C ILE A 631 16.02 -20.94 -6.25
N SER A 632 15.00 -20.58 -5.50
CA SER A 632 15.11 -20.14 -4.09
C SER A 632 14.11 -20.88 -3.23
N GLY A 633 14.52 -21.17 -1.98
CA GLY A 633 13.64 -21.62 -0.91
C GLY A 633 13.75 -20.67 0.28
N TYR A 634 12.64 -20.40 0.93
CA TYR A 634 12.60 -19.48 2.07
C TYR A 634 11.72 -20.01 3.19
N PHE A 635 12.06 -19.59 4.41
CA PHE A 635 11.31 -19.86 5.62
C PHE A 635 11.39 -18.64 6.54
N THR A 636 10.23 -18.16 7.03
CA THR A 636 10.15 -17.06 7.99
C THR A 636 9.11 -17.37 9.06
N GLN A 637 9.50 -17.23 10.31
CA GLN A 637 8.63 -17.37 11.48
C GLN A 637 8.50 -16.02 12.17
N PHE A 638 7.28 -15.56 12.33
CA PHE A 638 6.90 -14.38 13.09
C PHE A 638 6.31 -14.83 14.41
N ASN A 639 6.73 -14.25 15.53
CA ASN A 639 6.21 -14.57 16.84
C ASN A 639 5.85 -13.29 17.60
N ASN A 640 4.80 -13.39 18.40
CA ASN A 640 4.35 -12.34 19.30
C ASN A 640 3.93 -11.05 18.59
N LEU A 641 3.29 -11.17 17.43
CA LEU A 641 2.70 -10.02 16.75
C LEU A 641 1.46 -9.52 17.49
N VAL A 642 1.15 -8.25 17.29
CA VAL A 642 -0.09 -7.62 17.75
C VAL A 642 -0.87 -7.13 16.54
N GLU A 643 -2.13 -7.56 16.44
CA GLU A 643 -3.04 -7.17 15.37
C GLU A 643 -4.34 -6.62 15.93
N GLN A 644 -4.88 -5.56 15.31
CA GLN A 644 -6.12 -4.94 15.73
C GLN A 644 -7.09 -4.85 14.56
N SER A 645 -8.36 -5.10 14.84
CA SER A 645 -9.47 -4.82 13.93
C SER A 645 -10.54 -4.01 14.64
N ALA A 646 -11.21 -3.11 13.91
CA ALA A 646 -12.30 -2.31 14.42
C ALA A 646 -13.49 -2.43 13.48
N PHE A 647 -14.66 -2.75 14.01
CA PHE A 647 -15.87 -3.02 13.22
C PHE A 647 -17.13 -2.67 13.99
N TYR A 648 -18.25 -2.52 13.29
CA TYR A 648 -19.55 -2.38 13.91
C TYR A 648 -20.10 -3.77 14.28
N ASN A 649 -20.40 -3.95 15.56
CA ASN A 649 -21.02 -5.18 16.08
C ASN A 649 -22.53 -4.98 16.19
N ASP A 650 -23.30 -5.71 15.36
CA ASP A 650 -24.76 -5.59 15.34
C ASP A 650 -25.43 -6.13 16.63
N GLN A 651 -24.81 -7.09 17.31
CA GLN A 651 -25.35 -7.69 18.54
C GLN A 651 -25.34 -6.67 19.67
N GLU A 652 -24.23 -5.93 19.75
CA GLU A 652 -24.06 -4.88 20.77
C GLU A 652 -24.55 -3.51 20.29
N SER A 653 -24.94 -3.39 19.00
CA SER A 653 -25.28 -2.14 18.36
C SER A 653 -24.21 -1.04 18.55
N GLN A 654 -22.94 -1.44 18.60
CA GLN A 654 -21.80 -0.60 18.96
C GLN A 654 -20.61 -0.83 18.04
N PHE A 655 -19.76 0.18 17.91
CA PHE A 655 -18.45 0.04 17.34
C PHE A 655 -17.55 -0.72 18.32
N THR A 656 -16.80 -1.70 17.83
CA THR A 656 -16.07 -2.66 18.66
C THR A 656 -14.64 -2.81 18.14
N TYR A 657 -13.70 -2.94 19.07
CA TYR A 657 -12.30 -3.21 18.81
C TYR A 657 -11.97 -4.62 19.26
N LEU A 658 -11.30 -5.38 18.39
CA LEU A 658 -10.74 -6.69 18.72
C LEU A 658 -9.22 -6.63 18.50
N THR A 659 -8.48 -6.68 19.58
CA THR A 659 -7.02 -6.72 19.58
C THR A 659 -6.53 -8.12 19.87
N MET A 660 -5.75 -8.71 18.98
CA MET A 660 -5.11 -10.00 19.16
C MET A 660 -3.65 -9.81 19.58
N THR A 661 -3.21 -10.53 20.60
CA THR A 661 -1.82 -10.56 21.10
C THR A 661 -1.24 -11.96 21.06
N GLY A 662 0.09 -12.05 21.00
CA GLY A 662 0.78 -13.34 20.89
C GLY A 662 0.50 -14.06 19.56
N VAL A 663 0.23 -13.31 18.52
CA VAL A 663 -0.02 -13.85 17.17
C VAL A 663 1.30 -14.38 16.61
N ASN A 664 1.27 -15.62 16.12
CA ASN A 664 2.40 -16.24 15.45
C ASN A 664 2.03 -16.61 14.03
N LYS A 665 2.90 -16.29 13.06
CA LYS A 665 2.73 -16.60 11.64
C LYS A 665 3.96 -17.31 11.09
N ARG A 666 3.77 -18.09 10.05
CA ARG A 666 4.84 -18.78 9.34
C ARG A 666 4.65 -18.62 7.84
N HIS A 667 5.70 -18.18 7.16
CA HIS A 667 5.74 -18.05 5.70
C HIS A 667 6.87 -18.95 5.17
N TYR A 668 6.58 -19.77 4.18
CA TYR A 668 7.59 -20.64 3.55
C TYR A 668 7.20 -20.97 2.11
N GLY A 669 8.20 -21.24 1.28
CA GLY A 669 7.93 -21.57 -0.10
C GLY A 669 9.17 -21.64 -0.99
N GLY A 670 8.91 -21.74 -2.28
CA GLY A 670 9.90 -21.76 -3.34
C GLY A 670 9.59 -20.75 -4.44
N GLU A 671 10.66 -20.22 -5.01
CA GLU A 671 10.64 -19.25 -6.10
C GLU A 671 11.54 -19.76 -7.23
N LEU A 672 11.10 -19.58 -8.48
CA LEU A 672 11.83 -19.97 -9.69
C LEU A 672 11.84 -18.80 -10.67
N ALA A 673 12.98 -18.54 -11.26
CA ALA A 673 13.10 -17.66 -12.43
C ALA A 673 14.02 -18.29 -13.46
N VAL A 674 13.60 -18.30 -14.72
CA VAL A 674 14.36 -18.84 -15.85
C VAL A 674 14.26 -17.89 -17.02
N VAL A 675 15.40 -17.58 -17.64
CA VAL A 675 15.48 -16.88 -18.93
C VAL A 675 16.25 -17.73 -19.90
N TYR A 676 15.67 -17.96 -21.06
CA TYR A 676 16.31 -18.65 -22.17
C TYR A 676 16.40 -17.73 -23.39
N ASN A 677 17.62 -17.29 -23.73
CA ASN A 677 17.90 -16.46 -24.89
C ASN A 677 18.04 -17.36 -26.12
N ILE A 678 16.96 -17.54 -26.89
CA ILE A 678 16.94 -18.35 -28.10
C ILE A 678 17.86 -17.74 -29.17
N THR A 679 17.78 -16.41 -29.31
CA THR A 679 18.66 -15.60 -30.15
C THR A 679 19.02 -14.30 -29.40
N SER A 680 19.85 -13.46 -29.99
CA SER A 680 20.12 -12.12 -29.48
C SER A 680 18.89 -11.21 -29.43
N SER A 681 17.81 -11.54 -30.15
CA SER A 681 16.58 -10.76 -30.27
C SER A 681 15.37 -11.44 -29.63
N LEU A 682 15.43 -12.75 -29.38
CA LEU A 682 14.30 -13.54 -28.91
C LEU A 682 14.66 -14.27 -27.61
N SER A 683 13.88 -14.05 -26.57
CA SER A 683 14.00 -14.78 -25.31
C SER A 683 12.65 -15.31 -24.82
N VAL A 684 12.69 -16.40 -24.10
CA VAL A 684 11.57 -16.94 -23.32
C VAL A 684 11.93 -16.82 -21.86
N ASN A 685 10.98 -16.38 -21.06
CA ASN A 685 11.14 -16.26 -19.63
C ASN A 685 10.05 -17.04 -18.88
N ALA A 686 10.36 -17.49 -17.70
CA ALA A 686 9.40 -18.11 -16.80
C ALA A 686 9.72 -17.70 -15.35
N VAL A 687 8.70 -17.31 -14.61
CA VAL A 687 8.81 -17.07 -13.16
C VAL A 687 7.67 -17.78 -12.44
N ALA A 688 7.95 -18.31 -11.25
CA ALA A 688 6.96 -18.95 -10.42
C ALA A 688 7.25 -18.73 -8.95
N SER A 689 6.20 -18.55 -8.17
CA SER A 689 6.22 -18.52 -6.71
C SER A 689 5.14 -19.45 -6.18
N VAL A 690 5.53 -20.39 -5.34
CA VAL A 690 4.63 -21.31 -4.66
C VAL A 690 5.03 -21.33 -3.19
N GLY A 691 4.18 -20.82 -2.34
CA GLY A 691 4.45 -20.74 -0.91
C GLY A 691 3.20 -20.94 -0.07
N ASP A 692 3.38 -20.85 1.22
CA ASP A 692 2.30 -20.78 2.19
C ASP A 692 2.64 -19.71 3.24
N ALA A 693 1.59 -19.05 3.73
CA ALA A 693 1.68 -18.04 4.77
C ALA A 693 0.45 -18.19 5.65
N GLU A 694 0.65 -18.56 6.92
CA GLU A 694 -0.43 -18.97 7.81
C GLU A 694 -0.19 -18.59 9.26
N TYR A 695 -1.26 -18.45 10.01
CA TYR A 695 -1.22 -18.38 11.47
C TYR A 695 -0.89 -19.76 12.04
N THR A 696 0.06 -19.82 12.99
CA THR A 696 0.51 -21.10 13.57
C THR A 696 -0.11 -21.41 14.92
N ASN A 697 -0.76 -20.43 15.54
CA ASN A 697 -1.45 -20.58 16.83
C ASN A 697 -2.81 -19.89 16.84
N ASN A 698 -3.60 -20.18 17.86
CA ASN A 698 -4.74 -19.37 18.24
C ASN A 698 -4.25 -18.21 19.12
N ALA A 699 -4.78 -17.03 18.90
CA ALA A 699 -4.33 -15.82 19.58
C ALA A 699 -5.22 -15.47 20.78
N ASN A 700 -4.68 -14.68 21.72
CA ASN A 700 -5.47 -14.08 22.77
C ASN A 700 -6.12 -12.81 22.22
N GLY A 701 -7.45 -12.75 22.24
CA GLY A 701 -8.23 -11.61 21.80
C GLY A 701 -8.74 -10.79 22.97
N LEU A 702 -8.62 -9.46 22.89
CA LEU A 702 -9.29 -8.52 23.77
C LEU A 702 -10.35 -7.79 22.98
N LEU A 703 -11.62 -8.07 23.31
CA LEU A 703 -12.80 -7.45 22.69
C LEU A 703 -13.31 -6.31 23.57
N ILE A 704 -13.44 -5.11 23.00
CA ILE A 704 -13.93 -3.92 23.70
C ILE A 704 -14.93 -3.18 22.82
N SER A 705 -16.16 -2.95 23.35
CA SER A 705 -17.15 -2.08 22.71
C SER A 705 -16.94 -0.62 23.11
N GLU A 706 -17.32 0.34 22.24
CA GLU A 706 -17.17 1.77 22.54
C GLU A 706 -18.04 2.24 23.73
N ASN A 707 -19.13 1.53 24.07
CA ASN A 707 -19.91 1.78 25.29
C ASN A 707 -19.33 1.11 26.54
N GLU A 708 -18.21 0.37 26.41
CA GLU A 708 -17.55 -0.37 27.49
C GLU A 708 -18.39 -1.46 28.19
N LYS A 709 -19.56 -1.79 27.67
CA LYS A 709 -20.36 -2.92 28.17
C LYS A 709 -19.71 -4.27 27.88
N VAL A 710 -18.98 -4.36 26.79
CA VAL A 710 -18.16 -5.52 26.46
C VAL A 710 -16.71 -5.18 26.71
N TRP A 711 -16.11 -5.87 27.67
CA TRP A 711 -14.68 -5.89 27.95
C TRP A 711 -14.30 -7.33 28.25
N LYS A 712 -13.89 -8.07 27.24
CA LYS A 712 -13.77 -9.51 27.33
C LYS A 712 -12.46 -10.00 26.71
N ASN A 713 -11.75 -10.84 27.46
CA ASN A 713 -10.70 -11.67 26.90
C ASN A 713 -11.31 -12.96 26.34
N ASP A 714 -10.91 -13.35 25.15
CA ASP A 714 -11.39 -14.54 24.48
C ASP A 714 -10.29 -15.16 23.63
N LEU A 715 -10.37 -16.44 23.34
CA LEU A 715 -9.50 -17.11 22.40
C LEU A 715 -10.01 -16.83 20.98
N VAL A 716 -9.09 -16.54 20.05
CA VAL A 716 -9.43 -16.36 18.62
C VAL A 716 -8.83 -17.53 17.85
N TYR A 717 -9.67 -18.34 17.22
CA TYR A 717 -9.26 -19.52 16.46
C TYR A 717 -8.67 -19.14 15.10
N MET A 718 -7.38 -18.73 15.10
CA MET A 718 -6.68 -18.31 13.90
C MET A 718 -5.75 -19.37 13.31
N LYS A 719 -5.40 -20.43 14.05
CA LYS A 719 -4.47 -21.46 13.57
C LYS A 719 -4.91 -22.03 12.22
N GLY A 720 -4.02 -21.98 11.21
CA GLY A 720 -4.28 -22.46 9.85
C GLY A 720 -4.91 -21.45 8.91
N VAL A 721 -5.36 -20.27 9.41
CA VAL A 721 -5.83 -19.16 8.58
C VAL A 721 -4.65 -18.65 7.74
N LYS A 722 -4.90 -18.40 6.44
CA LYS A 722 -3.88 -18.00 5.47
C LYS A 722 -3.77 -16.49 5.36
N ALA A 723 -2.62 -16.00 4.92
CA ALA A 723 -2.45 -14.61 4.54
C ALA A 723 -3.43 -14.23 3.41
N ASP A 724 -4.00 -13.05 3.51
CA ASP A 724 -5.05 -12.53 2.64
C ASP A 724 -4.51 -11.64 1.52
N GLY A 725 -5.34 -11.38 0.50
CA GLY A 725 -5.15 -10.34 -0.51
C GLY A 725 -3.92 -10.50 -1.41
N THR A 726 -3.34 -11.69 -1.47
CA THR A 726 -2.23 -12.01 -2.37
C THR A 726 -2.33 -13.46 -2.83
N PRO A 727 -2.02 -13.79 -4.09
CA PRO A 727 -1.93 -15.19 -4.51
C PRO A 727 -0.73 -15.88 -3.86
N LEU A 728 -0.97 -17.00 -3.18
CA LEU A 728 0.07 -17.88 -2.62
C LEU A 728 0.69 -18.80 -3.69
N THR A 729 0.07 -18.85 -4.86
CA THR A 729 0.61 -19.48 -6.07
C THR A 729 0.48 -18.51 -7.23
N ALA A 730 1.61 -18.15 -7.83
CA ALA A 730 1.66 -17.30 -9.02
C ALA A 730 2.74 -17.84 -9.98
N ALA A 731 2.43 -17.89 -11.26
CA ALA A 731 3.37 -18.31 -12.28
C ALA A 731 3.15 -17.51 -13.56
N SER A 732 4.22 -17.28 -14.31
CA SER A 732 4.18 -16.64 -15.62
C SER A 732 5.15 -17.32 -16.57
N ILE A 733 4.73 -17.45 -17.82
CA ILE A 733 5.58 -17.81 -18.94
C ILE A 733 5.42 -16.72 -19.98
N GLY A 734 6.53 -16.15 -20.44
CA GLY A 734 6.56 -15.04 -21.38
C GLY A 734 7.54 -15.25 -22.54
N ILE A 735 7.33 -14.47 -23.56
CA ILE A 735 8.20 -14.35 -24.72
C ILE A 735 8.47 -12.89 -25.00
N ASP A 736 9.74 -12.55 -25.19
CA ASP A 736 10.19 -11.20 -25.52
C ASP A 736 10.95 -11.19 -26.83
N TYR A 737 10.62 -10.22 -27.68
CA TYR A 737 11.30 -10.02 -28.96
C TYR A 737 11.72 -8.57 -29.15
N ASN A 738 13.02 -8.35 -29.32
CA ASN A 738 13.62 -7.03 -29.50
C ASN A 738 14.41 -6.98 -30.81
N ILE A 739 14.02 -6.11 -31.75
CA ILE A 739 14.73 -5.90 -33.00
C ILE A 739 14.57 -4.47 -33.51
N SER A 740 15.69 -3.84 -33.88
CA SER A 740 15.68 -2.54 -34.55
C SER A 740 14.79 -1.48 -33.88
N GLY A 741 14.83 -1.42 -32.52
CA GLY A 741 14.05 -0.50 -31.74
C GLY A 741 12.57 -0.89 -31.56
N TRP A 742 12.13 -2.06 -32.03
CA TRP A 742 10.87 -2.68 -31.65
C TRP A 742 11.05 -3.54 -30.42
N TYR A 743 10.08 -3.48 -29.55
CA TYR A 743 9.92 -4.34 -28.38
C TYR A 743 8.53 -4.97 -28.40
N LEU A 744 8.48 -6.27 -28.33
CA LEU A 744 7.25 -7.06 -28.28
C LEU A 744 7.37 -8.04 -27.11
N SER A 745 6.36 -8.09 -26.26
CA SER A 745 6.29 -9.04 -25.15
C SER A 745 4.89 -9.60 -25.05
N ALA A 746 4.78 -10.87 -24.72
CA ALA A 746 3.52 -11.50 -24.37
C ALA A 746 3.76 -12.52 -23.26
N ASN A 747 2.87 -12.58 -22.28
CA ASN A 747 2.98 -13.51 -21.17
C ASN A 747 1.62 -14.07 -20.75
N VAL A 748 1.65 -15.31 -20.28
CA VAL A 748 0.51 -16.00 -19.68
C VAL A 748 0.79 -16.15 -18.20
N ASN A 749 -0.07 -15.56 -17.39
CA ASN A 749 -0.01 -15.59 -15.93
C ASN A 749 -1.06 -16.55 -15.39
N TYR A 750 -0.70 -17.29 -14.34
CA TYR A 750 -1.59 -18.15 -13.57
C TYR A 750 -1.55 -17.73 -12.10
N TYR A 751 -2.71 -17.65 -11.45
CA TYR A 751 -2.85 -17.30 -10.04
C TYR A 751 -3.82 -18.25 -9.36
N ASP A 752 -3.48 -18.66 -8.13
CA ASP A 752 -4.38 -19.46 -7.28
C ASP A 752 -4.08 -19.22 -5.79
N ARG A 753 -4.88 -19.82 -4.94
CA ARG A 753 -4.80 -19.75 -3.47
C ARG A 753 -4.79 -18.30 -2.96
N ILE A 754 -5.77 -17.53 -3.42
CA ILE A 754 -6.03 -16.16 -2.98
C ILE A 754 -7.08 -16.25 -1.89
N TYR A 755 -6.73 -15.84 -0.68
CA TYR A 755 -7.65 -15.85 0.45
C TYR A 755 -8.08 -14.41 0.77
N VAL A 756 -9.30 -14.25 1.31
CA VAL A 756 -9.76 -12.95 1.80
C VAL A 756 -9.41 -12.80 3.28
N ASP A 757 -9.40 -11.56 3.80
CA ASP A 757 -9.15 -11.31 5.23
C ASP A 757 -10.22 -12.01 6.06
N ALA A 758 -9.77 -12.84 6.99
CA ALA A 758 -10.64 -13.70 7.78
C ALA A 758 -11.33 -12.91 8.90
N SER A 759 -12.63 -13.15 9.11
CA SER A 759 -13.35 -12.59 10.24
C SER A 759 -12.78 -13.12 11.56
N ARG A 760 -12.11 -12.25 12.30
CA ARG A 760 -11.60 -12.54 13.62
C ARG A 760 -12.74 -12.69 14.64
N TYR A 761 -13.80 -11.89 14.47
CA TYR A 761 -14.98 -11.92 15.33
C TYR A 761 -15.73 -13.25 15.27
N ALA A 762 -15.95 -13.78 14.07
CA ALA A 762 -16.63 -15.09 13.90
C ALA A 762 -15.79 -16.27 14.44
N ARG A 763 -14.50 -16.05 14.69
CA ARG A 763 -13.57 -17.04 15.25
C ARG A 763 -13.27 -16.85 16.74
N LEU A 764 -13.96 -15.97 17.44
CA LEU A 764 -13.91 -15.87 18.89
C LEU A 764 -14.42 -17.17 19.54
N GLY A 765 -13.77 -17.64 20.60
CA GLY A 765 -14.16 -18.85 21.32
C GLY A 765 -15.62 -18.80 21.74
N SER A 766 -16.10 -17.69 22.29
CA SER A 766 -17.50 -17.51 22.68
C SER A 766 -18.51 -17.59 21.54
N ILE A 767 -18.05 -17.51 20.28
CA ILE A 767 -18.89 -17.60 19.08
C ILE A 767 -18.70 -18.96 18.39
N ALA A 768 -17.45 -19.38 18.20
CA ALA A 768 -17.06 -20.59 17.48
C ALA A 768 -17.13 -21.89 18.32
N ASP A 769 -17.16 -21.80 19.66
CA ASP A 769 -17.25 -22.97 20.56
C ASP A 769 -18.61 -23.71 20.53
N LYS A 770 -19.39 -23.50 19.47
CA LYS A 770 -20.60 -24.23 19.23
C LYS A 770 -20.25 -25.57 18.59
N MET A 771 -20.96 -26.61 19.02
CA MET A 771 -20.75 -27.93 18.45
C MET A 771 -21.70 -28.16 17.27
N VAL A 772 -21.11 -28.58 16.16
CA VAL A 772 -21.85 -29.04 14.97
C VAL A 772 -21.50 -30.50 14.69
N VAL A 773 -22.36 -31.24 13.99
CA VAL A 773 -22.06 -32.62 13.61
C VAL A 773 -21.51 -32.60 12.18
N ASP A 774 -20.24 -32.96 12.05
CA ASP A 774 -19.58 -33.14 10.75
C ASP A 774 -19.11 -34.62 10.64
N GLY A 775 -19.60 -35.31 9.61
CA GLY A 775 -19.28 -36.72 9.38
C GLY A 775 -19.65 -37.66 10.56
N GLY A 776 -20.60 -37.28 11.41
CA GLY A 776 -21.02 -38.05 12.58
C GLY A 776 -20.19 -37.78 13.85
N VAL A 777 -19.32 -36.81 13.84
CA VAL A 777 -18.49 -36.35 14.96
C VAL A 777 -18.86 -34.91 15.32
N GLU A 778 -19.00 -34.62 16.61
CA GLU A 778 -19.15 -33.25 17.10
C GLU A 778 -17.83 -32.50 16.98
N VAL A 779 -17.85 -31.39 16.26
CA VAL A 779 -16.70 -30.50 16.05
C VAL A 779 -17.06 -29.06 16.40
N LEU A 780 -16.06 -28.23 16.65
CA LEU A 780 -16.28 -26.79 16.84
C LEU A 780 -16.74 -26.12 15.53
N ASP A 781 -17.71 -25.23 15.62
CA ASP A 781 -18.21 -24.44 14.48
C ASP A 781 -17.25 -23.27 14.14
N ILE A 782 -16.04 -23.62 13.73
CA ILE A 782 -15.05 -22.63 13.30
C ILE A 782 -15.22 -22.39 11.79
N PRO A 783 -15.57 -21.17 11.35
CA PRO A 783 -15.79 -20.92 9.93
C PRO A 783 -14.50 -21.10 9.13
N SER A 784 -14.60 -21.83 8.01
CA SER A 784 -13.50 -21.93 7.04
C SER A 784 -13.25 -20.57 6.39
N GLN A 785 -11.98 -20.21 6.17
CA GLN A 785 -11.63 -18.99 5.47
C GLN A 785 -12.04 -19.06 4.00
N TYR A 786 -12.63 -17.98 3.49
CA TYR A 786 -13.06 -17.91 2.09
C TYR A 786 -11.83 -17.89 1.17
N LYS A 787 -11.77 -18.87 0.24
CA LYS A 787 -10.78 -18.93 -0.83
C LYS A 787 -11.36 -18.33 -2.10
N GLY A 788 -10.73 -17.28 -2.60
CA GLY A 788 -11.10 -16.63 -3.85
C GLY A 788 -10.78 -17.49 -5.08
N LYS A 789 -11.50 -17.21 -6.15
CA LYS A 789 -11.30 -17.86 -7.45
C LYS A 789 -10.06 -17.29 -8.12
N GLY A 790 -9.08 -18.15 -8.43
CA GLY A 790 -7.93 -17.86 -9.26
C GLY A 790 -8.20 -18.07 -10.75
N GLY A 791 -7.14 -18.08 -11.57
CA GLY A 791 -7.27 -18.33 -13.01
C GLY A 791 -6.07 -17.83 -13.82
N PHE A 792 -6.31 -17.76 -15.13
CA PHE A 792 -5.31 -17.30 -16.09
C PHE A 792 -5.59 -15.86 -16.54
N MET A 793 -4.49 -15.14 -16.77
CA MET A 793 -4.48 -13.80 -17.37
C MET A 793 -3.42 -13.76 -18.47
N VAL A 794 -3.72 -13.16 -19.60
CA VAL A 794 -2.79 -12.96 -20.71
C VAL A 794 -2.53 -11.48 -20.86
N ASP A 795 -1.26 -11.09 -20.83
CA ASP A 795 -0.82 -9.71 -21.03
C ASP A 795 0.10 -9.64 -22.25
N ALA A 796 0.13 -8.49 -22.89
CA ALA A 796 1.04 -8.23 -24.02
C ALA A 796 1.50 -6.78 -24.01
N SER A 797 2.67 -6.53 -24.58
CA SER A 797 3.12 -5.16 -24.81
C SER A 797 3.82 -5.03 -26.15
N ILE A 798 3.68 -3.88 -26.77
CA ILE A 798 4.37 -3.48 -27.98
C ILE A 798 4.95 -2.10 -27.82
N GLY A 799 6.22 -1.94 -28.13
CA GLY A 799 6.91 -0.67 -28.08
C GLY A 799 7.75 -0.40 -29.30
N LYS A 800 7.95 0.87 -29.60
CA LYS A 800 8.84 1.35 -30.65
C LYS A 800 9.64 2.54 -30.16
N SER A 801 10.96 2.44 -30.27
CA SER A 801 11.89 3.56 -30.07
C SER A 801 12.35 4.06 -31.41
N ILE A 802 12.22 5.35 -31.67
CA ILE A 802 12.56 6.01 -32.95
C ILE A 802 13.59 7.11 -32.63
N SER A 803 14.82 6.91 -33.11
CA SER A 803 15.86 7.94 -33.05
C SER A 803 15.63 8.96 -34.16
N LEU A 804 15.57 10.24 -33.79
CA LEU A 804 15.38 11.38 -34.68
C LEU A 804 16.68 12.16 -34.81
N ARG A 805 16.74 13.08 -35.79
CA ARG A 805 17.91 13.96 -35.99
C ARG A 805 18.14 14.83 -34.75
N GLY A 806 19.41 15.11 -34.41
CA GLY A 806 19.78 15.96 -33.28
C GLY A 806 19.69 15.27 -31.92
N GLY A 807 19.85 13.94 -31.85
CA GLY A 807 19.84 13.18 -30.58
C GLY A 807 18.48 13.04 -29.93
N LYS A 808 17.43 13.46 -30.63
CA LYS A 808 16.03 13.36 -30.14
C LYS A 808 15.52 11.93 -30.28
N LYS A 809 14.64 11.52 -29.36
CA LYS A 809 14.11 10.17 -29.31
C LYS A 809 12.57 10.19 -29.08
N LEU A 810 11.84 9.41 -29.83
CA LEU A 810 10.40 9.19 -29.65
C LEU A 810 10.19 7.73 -29.27
N ASN A 811 9.56 7.51 -28.10
CA ASN A 811 9.19 6.20 -27.61
C ASN A 811 7.66 6.08 -27.59
N ILE A 812 7.14 5.00 -28.15
CA ILE A 812 5.71 4.69 -28.13
C ILE A 812 5.57 3.30 -27.55
N ASN A 813 4.84 3.17 -26.46
CA ASN A 813 4.60 1.89 -25.79
C ASN A 813 3.12 1.68 -25.53
N LEU A 814 2.60 0.55 -25.97
CA LEU A 814 1.24 0.08 -25.69
C LEU A 814 1.35 -1.20 -24.86
N GLN A 815 0.79 -1.15 -23.67
CA GLN A 815 0.59 -2.31 -22.81
C GLN A 815 -0.88 -2.72 -22.83
N LEU A 816 -1.14 -4.00 -22.94
CA LEU A 816 -2.46 -4.62 -22.92
C LEU A 816 -2.47 -5.64 -21.78
N SER A 817 -3.37 -5.48 -20.84
CA SER A 817 -3.49 -6.40 -19.70
C SER A 817 -4.85 -7.10 -19.73
N ASN A 818 -4.84 -8.35 -19.28
CA ASN A 818 -6.02 -9.22 -19.24
C ASN A 818 -6.73 -9.34 -20.60
N LEU A 819 -5.98 -9.73 -21.63
CA LEU A 819 -6.51 -9.96 -23.00
C LEU A 819 -7.65 -10.98 -23.05
N LEU A 820 -7.68 -11.92 -22.09
CA LEU A 820 -8.77 -12.90 -21.97
C LEU A 820 -10.04 -12.29 -21.37
N ASN A 821 -9.99 -11.05 -20.92
CA ASN A 821 -11.07 -10.36 -20.20
C ASN A 821 -11.64 -11.19 -19.03
N ASN A 822 -10.79 -11.86 -18.27
CA ASN A 822 -11.19 -12.66 -17.13
C ASN A 822 -11.51 -11.76 -15.92
N THR A 823 -12.78 -11.51 -15.70
CA THR A 823 -13.30 -10.67 -14.61
C THR A 823 -13.76 -11.46 -13.40
N ASN A 824 -13.55 -12.80 -13.38
CA ASN A 824 -14.02 -13.66 -12.31
C ASN A 824 -12.96 -13.97 -11.25
N MET A 825 -11.72 -13.51 -11.46
CA MET A 825 -10.65 -13.70 -10.48
C MET A 825 -10.80 -12.69 -9.34
N ILE A 826 -10.63 -13.19 -8.11
CA ILE A 826 -10.70 -12.37 -6.90
C ILE A 826 -9.29 -11.90 -6.56
N THR A 827 -9.13 -10.59 -6.33
CA THR A 827 -7.84 -9.98 -5.97
C THR A 827 -7.72 -9.75 -4.47
N GLY A 828 -8.80 -9.85 -3.71
CA GLY A 828 -8.86 -9.64 -2.27
C GLY A 828 -10.30 -9.45 -1.81
N GLY A 829 -10.45 -9.04 -0.57
CA GLY A 829 -11.73 -8.86 0.09
C GLY A 829 -11.62 -9.21 1.57
N TYR A 830 -12.75 -9.24 2.26
CA TYR A 830 -12.79 -9.58 3.68
C TYR A 830 -14.10 -10.28 4.05
N GLU A 831 -14.02 -11.23 4.96
CA GLU A 831 -15.18 -11.81 5.64
C GLU A 831 -15.80 -10.76 6.55
N GLN A 832 -17.10 -10.77 6.69
CA GLN A 832 -17.80 -9.82 7.56
C GLN A 832 -17.55 -10.18 9.03
N ASN A 833 -17.15 -9.21 9.84
CA ASN A 833 -16.99 -9.38 11.29
C ASN A 833 -18.36 -9.39 11.99
N ARG A 834 -19.16 -10.41 11.67
CA ARG A 834 -20.53 -10.61 12.14
C ARG A 834 -20.80 -12.10 12.37
N ASP A 835 -21.75 -12.42 13.24
CA ASP A 835 -22.18 -13.78 13.56
C ASP A 835 -23.46 -14.13 12.78
N ASP A 836 -23.54 -15.34 12.25
CA ASP A 836 -24.72 -15.90 11.60
C ASP A 836 -25.83 -16.28 12.60
N ASN A 837 -25.52 -16.29 13.88
CA ASN A 837 -26.41 -16.73 14.93
C ASN A 837 -27.45 -15.70 15.34
N LYS A 838 -28.55 -16.21 15.91
CA LYS A 838 -29.59 -15.39 16.48
C LYS A 838 -29.07 -14.42 17.54
N SER A 839 -29.38 -13.14 17.41
CA SER A 839 -29.39 -12.24 18.53
C SER A 839 -30.83 -12.17 19.07
N ASN A 840 -31.02 -12.29 20.39
CA ASN A 840 -32.31 -12.12 21.07
C ASN A 840 -33.44 -13.05 20.64
N GLY A 841 -33.13 -14.29 20.25
CA GLY A 841 -34.14 -15.29 19.97
C GLY A 841 -34.64 -15.39 18.53
N ASP A 842 -34.31 -14.41 17.67
CA ASP A 842 -34.68 -14.40 16.26
C ASP A 842 -33.64 -15.09 15.38
N ALA A 843 -34.09 -15.96 14.42
CA ALA A 843 -33.21 -16.57 13.45
C ALA A 843 -32.68 -15.50 12.48
N ARG A 844 -31.35 -15.41 12.28
CA ARG A 844 -30.82 -14.66 11.16
C ARG A 844 -31.01 -15.45 9.88
N THR A 845 -31.76 -14.89 8.95
CA THR A 845 -31.96 -15.45 7.62
C THR A 845 -30.72 -15.24 6.77
N TYR A 846 -30.04 -14.07 6.91
CA TYR A 846 -28.84 -13.73 6.17
C TYR A 846 -27.60 -14.37 6.80
N LYS A 847 -26.80 -15.08 6.00
CA LYS A 847 -25.57 -15.76 6.43
C LYS A 847 -24.34 -14.93 6.08
N PHE A 848 -23.78 -14.23 7.05
CA PHE A 848 -22.57 -13.42 6.87
C PHE A 848 -21.34 -14.25 6.51
N SER A 849 -21.22 -15.48 7.06
CA SER A 849 -20.14 -16.41 6.75
C SER A 849 -20.12 -16.86 5.27
N LYS A 850 -21.25 -16.75 4.57
CA LYS A 850 -21.40 -17.10 3.15
C LYS A 850 -21.25 -15.89 2.22
N ASN A 851 -21.16 -14.68 2.77
CA ASN A 851 -21.19 -13.41 2.03
C ASN A 851 -20.00 -12.52 2.37
N PRO A 852 -18.77 -12.88 1.98
CA PRO A 852 -17.64 -11.97 2.09
C PRO A 852 -17.81 -10.77 1.15
N TYR A 853 -17.21 -9.66 1.50
CA TYR A 853 -17.02 -8.53 0.58
C TYR A 853 -15.80 -8.79 -0.29
N LEU A 854 -15.94 -8.68 -1.59
CA LEU A 854 -14.95 -9.11 -2.57
C LEU A 854 -14.48 -7.96 -3.46
N TYR A 855 -13.24 -8.06 -3.94
CA TYR A 855 -12.70 -7.28 -5.04
C TYR A 855 -12.27 -8.22 -6.16
N TYR A 856 -12.59 -7.82 -7.39
CA TYR A 856 -12.28 -8.60 -8.58
C TYR A 856 -11.15 -7.96 -9.40
N ALA A 857 -10.46 -8.78 -10.19
CA ALA A 857 -9.48 -8.32 -11.14
C ALA A 857 -10.13 -7.41 -12.19
N ASN A 858 -9.37 -6.41 -12.62
CA ASN A 858 -9.81 -5.54 -13.71
C ASN A 858 -10.00 -6.35 -14.99
N ALA A 859 -11.04 -6.03 -15.74
CA ALA A 859 -11.27 -6.50 -17.10
C ALA A 859 -10.11 -6.10 -18.02
N PHE A 860 -10.18 -6.42 -19.29
CA PHE A 860 -9.25 -5.94 -20.30
C PHE A 860 -8.95 -4.45 -20.10
N ASN A 861 -7.67 -4.12 -20.00
CA ASN A 861 -7.22 -2.74 -19.90
C ASN A 861 -5.98 -2.50 -20.78
N PHE A 862 -5.82 -1.25 -21.16
CA PHE A 862 -4.68 -0.80 -21.94
C PHE A 862 -3.99 0.40 -21.28
N TYR A 863 -2.75 0.60 -21.66
CA TYR A 863 -1.94 1.73 -21.26
C TYR A 863 -1.04 2.12 -22.44
N LEU A 864 -1.34 3.25 -23.07
CA LEU A 864 -0.58 3.81 -24.18
C LEU A 864 0.27 4.97 -23.66
N ASN A 865 1.58 4.86 -23.76
CA ASN A 865 2.52 5.92 -23.42
C ASN A 865 3.27 6.40 -24.66
N VAL A 866 3.33 7.71 -24.85
CA VAL A 866 4.11 8.38 -25.88
C VAL A 866 5.09 9.32 -25.19
N GLY A 867 6.37 9.00 -25.26
CA GLY A 867 7.45 9.77 -24.65
C GLY A 867 8.34 10.41 -25.72
N PHE A 868 8.69 11.66 -25.51
CA PHE A 868 9.60 12.41 -26.39
C PHE A 868 10.73 13.02 -25.57
N ARG A 869 11.99 12.74 -25.98
CA ARG A 869 13.20 13.29 -25.40
C ARG A 869 13.91 14.16 -26.43
N PHE A 870 14.39 15.37 -26.00
CA PHE A 870 15.03 16.34 -26.86
C PHE A 870 15.98 17.26 -26.12
#